data_da02477677fc4ad007f97e9a87c0c77a
#
_entry.id   da02477677fc4ad007f97e9a87c0c77a
#
_cell.length_a   1.000
_cell.length_b   1.000
_cell.length_c   1.000
_cell.angle_alpha   90.00
_cell.angle_beta   90.00
_cell.angle_gamma   90.00
#
_symmetry.space_group_name_H-M   'P 1'
#
loop_
_entity.id
_entity.type
_entity.pdbx_description
1 polymer ?
#
loop_
_entity_poly.entity_id
_entity_poly.type
_entity_poly.pdbx_seq_one_letter_code
_entity_poly.pdbx_strand_id
1 'polypeptide(L)'
;MQVWPGQAYPLGATYDGAGTNFAVFSEAAHRIELCLLHDDGSETAVELRETDAFVRHAYLPGVMPGQRYGFRVHGPYAPERGLRCNAAKLLLDPYARAVSGQVKWGEAVYGYPFGRPDARNDLDSGPHTMTSVVVNPYFDWGDDRRPRTEYHHTVIYEAHVKGLTMLHPDLPEELRGTYAGLAHPSVIGHLKELGVTALELMPVHQFVNDHRLVDAGLSNYWGYNTIGFFAPHNAYASWGDRGQQVLEFKSAVRALHQAGIEVILDVVYNHTAEGNHLGPTLSMRGLDNPSYYRLADDPRYYTDTTGTGNSLLMRSPHVLQLIMDSLRYWVTEMHVDGFRFDLAATLARQFHEVDRLSSFFDLVQQDPVVSQVKLIAEPWDVGEGGYQVGNFPPLWTEWNGKYRDCVRDLWRGEPRTLAEFASRLTGSSDLYQDDGRRPLASVNFVTCHDGFTLRDLVSYNEKHNEANGEGSRDGESHNRSWNCGTEGETEDVGITELRARQTRNFLATLMLSQGVPMLSHGDEFGRTQGGNNNAYCQDNEVSWVRWPKENSEAEATLLRFTRAMVRLRRDHPVFRRRRFFHGRPVEGTHDELTDIAWFTPEGEEMTARDWQAAHAQALTVFLNGNAISEPGTQGERIADDSFLLMFNASAKELEFAVPDSHGACWRMVVDTSDPEGMPPQEGPELAGGERVTLAPLSLTVLRRPV
;
A
#
# COMPACT_ATOMS: atom_id res chain seq x y z
N MET A 1 -20.35 -18.74 -37.29
CA MET A 1 -19.59 -19.17 -36.09
C MET A 1 -20.39 -20.24 -35.37
N GLN A 2 -19.77 -21.31 -34.89
CA GLN A 2 -20.44 -22.30 -34.04
C GLN A 2 -20.51 -21.76 -32.61
N VAL A 3 -21.67 -21.98 -31.97
CA VAL A 3 -21.90 -21.57 -30.57
C VAL A 3 -22.45 -22.80 -29.85
N TRP A 4 -21.80 -23.18 -28.76
CA TRP A 4 -22.20 -24.29 -27.89
C TRP A 4 -22.74 -23.74 -26.55
N PRO A 5 -23.50 -24.51 -25.77
CA PRO A 5 -24.08 -24.04 -24.51
C PRO A 5 -23.04 -23.47 -23.54
N GLY A 6 -21.88 -24.13 -23.39
CA GLY A 6 -20.86 -23.71 -22.44
C GLY A 6 -21.21 -24.02 -20.98
N GLN A 7 -20.60 -23.29 -20.06
CA GLN A 7 -20.74 -23.46 -18.59
C GLN A 7 -20.92 -22.10 -17.93
N ALA A 8 -21.76 -22.06 -16.88
CA ALA A 8 -22.02 -20.83 -16.12
C ALA A 8 -20.83 -20.43 -15.20
N TYR A 9 -19.91 -21.33 -14.94
CA TYR A 9 -18.75 -21.11 -14.09
C TYR A 9 -17.49 -21.80 -14.69
N PRO A 10 -16.30 -21.19 -14.59
CA PRO A 10 -15.97 -19.88 -13.98
C PRO A 10 -16.56 -18.71 -14.76
N LEU A 11 -16.81 -17.59 -14.06
CA LEU A 11 -17.18 -16.32 -14.71
C LEU A 11 -15.99 -15.77 -15.52
N GLY A 12 -16.30 -14.96 -16.55
CA GLY A 12 -15.34 -14.40 -17.48
C GLY A 12 -15.07 -15.27 -18.69
N ALA A 13 -13.94 -15.03 -19.36
CA ALA A 13 -13.48 -15.80 -20.52
C ALA A 13 -12.47 -16.86 -20.08
N THR A 14 -12.81 -18.14 -20.29
CA THR A 14 -11.95 -19.27 -19.95
C THR A 14 -11.55 -20.06 -21.22
N TYR A 15 -10.28 -19.94 -21.59
CA TYR A 15 -9.69 -20.68 -22.71
C TYR A 15 -9.23 -22.07 -22.25
N ASP A 16 -9.57 -23.14 -23.02
CA ASP A 16 -9.28 -24.53 -22.70
C ASP A 16 -8.35 -25.24 -23.69
N GLY A 17 -7.80 -24.50 -24.64
CA GLY A 17 -6.93 -25.03 -25.69
C GLY A 17 -7.65 -25.25 -27.05
N ALA A 18 -8.97 -25.35 -27.09
CA ALA A 18 -9.78 -25.57 -28.29
C ALA A 18 -10.72 -24.43 -28.60
N GLY A 19 -11.08 -23.64 -27.58
CA GLY A 19 -11.97 -22.52 -27.69
C GLY A 19 -12.08 -21.79 -26.35
N THR A 20 -13.07 -20.93 -26.23
CA THR A 20 -13.25 -20.10 -25.03
C THR A 20 -14.70 -20.18 -24.54
N ASN A 21 -14.85 -20.47 -23.26
CA ASN A 21 -16.11 -20.32 -22.53
C ASN A 21 -16.25 -18.88 -22.04
N PHE A 22 -17.39 -18.27 -22.26
CA PHE A 22 -17.74 -16.95 -21.75
C PHE A 22 -18.93 -17.08 -20.80
N ALA A 23 -18.82 -16.46 -19.63
CA ALA A 23 -19.88 -16.47 -18.61
C ALA A 23 -19.93 -15.11 -17.92
N VAL A 24 -21.12 -14.49 -17.86
CA VAL A 24 -21.33 -13.16 -17.28
C VAL A 24 -22.63 -13.12 -16.48
N PHE A 25 -22.56 -12.54 -15.28
CA PHE A 25 -23.70 -12.36 -14.39
C PHE A 25 -24.45 -11.05 -14.71
N SER A 26 -25.78 -11.13 -14.81
CA SER A 26 -26.69 -9.98 -14.74
C SER A 26 -28.11 -10.43 -14.47
N GLU A 27 -28.70 -9.97 -13.38
CA GLU A 27 -30.12 -10.16 -13.06
C GLU A 27 -31.00 -9.16 -13.83
N ALA A 28 -30.49 -7.96 -14.08
CA ALA A 28 -31.23 -6.90 -14.77
C ALA A 28 -31.36 -7.12 -16.28
N ALA A 29 -30.50 -7.91 -16.90
CA ALA A 29 -30.46 -8.10 -18.34
C ALA A 29 -31.59 -9.00 -18.89
N HIS A 30 -32.27 -8.54 -19.90
CA HIS A 30 -33.20 -9.39 -20.70
C HIS A 30 -32.42 -10.25 -21.72
N ARG A 31 -31.34 -9.69 -22.32
CA ARG A 31 -30.48 -10.31 -23.31
C ARG A 31 -29.08 -9.75 -23.21
N ILE A 32 -28.06 -10.58 -23.38
CA ILE A 32 -26.66 -10.16 -23.47
C ILE A 32 -26.07 -10.65 -24.78
N GLU A 33 -25.38 -9.77 -25.48
CA GLU A 33 -24.58 -10.06 -26.66
C GLU A 33 -23.09 -10.01 -26.27
N LEU A 34 -22.38 -11.09 -26.54
CA LEU A 34 -20.92 -11.13 -26.56
C LEU A 34 -20.47 -10.55 -27.92
N CYS A 35 -19.66 -9.51 -27.86
CA CYS A 35 -19.15 -8.82 -29.04
C CYS A 35 -17.67 -9.17 -29.21
N LEU A 36 -17.32 -9.92 -30.26
CA LEU A 36 -15.94 -10.18 -30.65
C LEU A 36 -15.46 -9.07 -31.57
N LEU A 37 -14.35 -8.44 -31.21
CA LEU A 37 -13.81 -7.27 -31.91
C LEU A 37 -12.62 -7.68 -32.77
N HIS A 38 -12.68 -7.36 -34.05
CA HIS A 38 -11.67 -7.66 -35.05
C HIS A 38 -10.69 -6.51 -35.27
N ASP A 39 -9.53 -6.79 -35.86
CA ASP A 39 -8.49 -5.78 -36.09
C ASP A 39 -8.85 -4.76 -37.17
N ASP A 40 -9.79 -5.10 -38.05
CA ASP A 40 -10.37 -4.19 -39.05
C ASP A 40 -11.42 -3.21 -38.48
N GLY A 41 -11.67 -3.31 -37.16
CA GLY A 41 -12.67 -2.50 -36.46
C GLY A 41 -14.09 -3.05 -36.54
N SER A 42 -14.32 -4.19 -37.22
CA SER A 42 -15.64 -4.84 -37.25
C SER A 42 -15.92 -5.59 -35.93
N GLU A 43 -17.23 -5.79 -35.67
CA GLU A 43 -17.74 -6.48 -34.49
C GLU A 43 -18.60 -7.67 -34.93
N THR A 44 -18.38 -8.83 -34.32
CA THR A 44 -19.25 -10.00 -34.45
C THR A 44 -20.01 -10.20 -33.14
N ALA A 45 -21.31 -9.95 -33.15
CA ALA A 45 -22.19 -10.15 -32.00
C ALA A 45 -22.71 -11.58 -31.92
N VAL A 46 -22.65 -12.17 -30.73
CA VAL A 46 -23.16 -13.51 -30.41
C VAL A 46 -24.05 -13.42 -29.19
N GLU A 47 -25.33 -13.77 -29.34
CA GLU A 47 -26.26 -13.80 -28.20
C GLU A 47 -25.92 -14.97 -27.24
N LEU A 48 -25.73 -14.65 -25.96
CA LEU A 48 -25.56 -15.64 -24.88
C LEU A 48 -26.97 -16.13 -24.47
N ARG A 49 -27.39 -17.28 -24.98
CA ARG A 49 -28.76 -17.81 -24.79
C ARG A 49 -28.94 -18.65 -23.56
N GLU A 50 -27.90 -19.41 -23.19
CA GLU A 50 -27.93 -20.27 -22.01
C GLU A 50 -27.87 -19.43 -20.73
N THR A 51 -28.64 -19.81 -19.73
CA THR A 51 -28.75 -19.04 -18.49
C THR A 51 -28.91 -19.96 -17.30
N ASP A 52 -28.02 -19.88 -16.32
CA ASP A 52 -28.10 -20.53 -15.02
C ASP A 52 -27.95 -19.49 -13.90
N ALA A 53 -28.94 -19.37 -13.01
CA ALA A 53 -28.93 -18.44 -11.88
C ALA A 53 -28.48 -17.00 -12.27
N PHE A 54 -29.07 -16.45 -13.35
CA PHE A 54 -28.76 -15.15 -13.93
C PHE A 54 -27.36 -15.02 -14.56
N VAL A 55 -26.59 -16.10 -14.66
CA VAL A 55 -25.35 -16.15 -15.42
C VAL A 55 -25.65 -16.58 -16.84
N ARG A 56 -25.37 -15.73 -17.80
CA ARG A 56 -25.49 -16.05 -19.24
C ARG A 56 -24.14 -16.56 -19.74
N HIS A 57 -24.18 -17.64 -20.53
CA HIS A 57 -22.95 -18.29 -20.96
C HIS A 57 -23.05 -18.90 -22.36
N ALA A 58 -21.90 -19.08 -22.98
CA ALA A 58 -21.72 -19.82 -24.22
C ALA A 58 -20.26 -20.26 -24.37
N TYR A 59 -20.03 -21.35 -25.08
CA TYR A 59 -18.70 -21.78 -25.51
C TYR A 59 -18.54 -21.53 -27.00
N LEU A 60 -17.45 -20.87 -27.39
CA LEU A 60 -17.12 -20.56 -28.77
C LEU A 60 -15.87 -21.33 -29.24
N PRO A 61 -16.05 -22.41 -30.02
CA PRO A 61 -14.92 -23.14 -30.59
C PRO A 61 -14.06 -22.22 -31.46
N GLY A 62 -12.73 -22.34 -31.33
CA GLY A 62 -11.78 -21.60 -32.16
C GLY A 62 -11.57 -20.13 -31.76
N VAL A 63 -12.20 -19.63 -30.70
CA VAL A 63 -11.85 -18.32 -30.13
C VAL A 63 -10.61 -18.51 -29.25
N MET A 64 -9.52 -17.85 -29.64
CA MET A 64 -8.18 -18.07 -29.14
C MET A 64 -7.71 -16.88 -28.27
N PRO A 65 -6.66 -17.07 -27.46
CA PRO A 65 -5.99 -15.97 -26.75
C PRO A 65 -5.59 -14.84 -27.68
N GLY A 66 -5.71 -13.59 -27.17
CA GLY A 66 -5.53 -12.35 -27.94
C GLY A 66 -6.82 -11.81 -28.57
N GLN A 67 -7.91 -12.60 -28.59
CA GLN A 67 -9.21 -12.12 -29.06
C GLN A 67 -9.73 -11.03 -28.11
N ARG A 68 -10.03 -9.86 -28.67
CA ARG A 68 -10.70 -8.77 -27.95
C ARG A 68 -12.20 -9.00 -27.91
N TYR A 69 -12.84 -8.69 -26.79
CA TYR A 69 -14.27 -8.84 -26.63
C TYR A 69 -14.85 -7.84 -25.61
N GLY A 70 -16.16 -7.75 -25.60
CA GLY A 70 -16.95 -7.02 -24.60
C GLY A 70 -18.40 -7.48 -24.63
N PHE A 71 -19.23 -6.87 -23.81
CA PHE A 71 -20.65 -7.21 -23.72
C PHE A 71 -21.54 -6.01 -24.09
N ARG A 72 -22.66 -6.29 -24.78
CA ARG A 72 -23.75 -5.34 -24.96
C ARG A 72 -24.98 -5.89 -24.25
N VAL A 73 -25.56 -5.09 -23.35
CA VAL A 73 -26.63 -5.54 -22.45
C VAL A 73 -27.95 -4.87 -22.84
N HIS A 74 -28.93 -5.68 -23.20
CA HIS A 74 -30.29 -5.28 -23.45
C HIS A 74 -31.13 -5.50 -22.18
N GLY A 75 -31.69 -4.43 -21.65
CA GLY A 75 -32.46 -4.43 -20.43
C GLY A 75 -33.07 -3.06 -20.15
N PRO A 76 -33.66 -2.86 -18.98
CA PRO A 76 -34.29 -1.61 -18.64
C PRO A 76 -33.27 -0.48 -18.43
N TYR A 77 -33.59 0.70 -18.98
CA TYR A 77 -32.89 1.94 -18.64
C TYR A 77 -33.88 2.83 -17.88
N ALA A 78 -33.80 2.82 -16.60
CA ALA A 78 -34.67 3.53 -15.65
C ALA A 78 -33.85 4.01 -14.44
N PRO A 79 -33.08 5.11 -14.60
CA PRO A 79 -32.18 5.60 -13.55
C PRO A 79 -32.88 5.82 -12.19
N GLU A 80 -34.16 6.25 -12.20
CA GLU A 80 -34.98 6.43 -10.99
C GLU A 80 -35.24 5.12 -10.22
N ARG A 81 -34.97 3.97 -10.86
CA ARG A 81 -35.00 2.64 -10.26
C ARG A 81 -33.62 1.99 -10.12
N GLY A 82 -32.57 2.75 -10.39
CA GLY A 82 -31.18 2.29 -10.38
C GLY A 82 -30.80 1.44 -11.59
N LEU A 83 -31.66 1.27 -12.60
CA LEU A 83 -31.45 0.41 -13.75
C LEU A 83 -30.83 1.19 -14.91
N ARG A 84 -29.69 0.71 -15.45
CA ARG A 84 -28.88 1.46 -16.42
C ARG A 84 -28.37 0.60 -17.59
N CYS A 85 -29.12 -0.46 -17.96
CA CYS A 85 -28.79 -1.26 -19.15
C CYS A 85 -28.89 -0.44 -20.42
N ASN A 86 -27.85 -0.50 -21.26
CA ASN A 86 -27.85 0.23 -22.56
C ASN A 86 -26.98 -0.52 -23.58
N ALA A 87 -27.61 -1.14 -24.57
CA ALA A 87 -26.91 -1.92 -25.60
C ALA A 87 -26.00 -1.07 -26.53
N ALA A 88 -26.13 0.25 -26.52
CA ALA A 88 -25.17 1.13 -27.21
C ALA A 88 -23.83 1.23 -26.51
N LYS A 89 -23.72 0.74 -25.29
CA LYS A 89 -22.47 0.72 -24.54
C LYS A 89 -21.81 -0.65 -24.62
N LEU A 90 -20.60 -0.68 -25.16
CA LEU A 90 -19.74 -1.86 -25.10
C LEU A 90 -19.08 -1.90 -23.72
N LEU A 91 -19.33 -2.96 -22.94
CA LEU A 91 -18.94 -3.08 -21.54
C LEU A 91 -17.76 -4.03 -21.39
N LEU A 92 -16.82 -3.67 -20.51
CA LEU A 92 -15.78 -4.60 -20.04
C LEU A 92 -16.42 -5.74 -19.24
N ASP A 93 -15.86 -6.91 -19.41
CA ASP A 93 -16.10 -8.04 -18.51
C ASP A 93 -15.46 -7.77 -17.12
N PRO A 94 -16.23 -7.79 -16.04
CA PRO A 94 -15.66 -7.63 -14.69
C PRO A 94 -14.59 -8.67 -14.33
N TYR A 95 -14.59 -9.83 -15.01
CA TYR A 95 -13.65 -10.92 -14.87
C TYR A 95 -12.54 -10.93 -15.93
N ALA A 96 -12.40 -9.87 -16.74
CA ALA A 96 -11.35 -9.78 -17.76
C ALA A 96 -9.96 -9.88 -17.13
N ARG A 97 -9.15 -10.84 -17.59
CA ARG A 97 -7.76 -11.06 -17.12
C ARG A 97 -6.73 -10.18 -17.83
N ALA A 98 -7.11 -9.57 -18.93
CA ALA A 98 -6.37 -8.54 -19.64
C ALA A 98 -7.32 -7.55 -20.30
N VAL A 99 -6.87 -6.31 -20.44
CA VAL A 99 -7.63 -5.22 -21.07
C VAL A 99 -6.74 -4.58 -22.12
N SER A 100 -7.32 -4.31 -23.30
CA SER A 100 -6.66 -3.64 -24.42
C SER A 100 -7.26 -2.26 -24.65
N GLY A 101 -6.39 -1.29 -24.98
CA GLY A 101 -6.75 0.08 -25.26
C GLY A 101 -6.99 0.95 -24.02
N GLN A 102 -7.50 2.13 -24.25
CA GLN A 102 -7.81 3.15 -23.25
C GLN A 102 -9.16 3.80 -23.54
N VAL A 103 -9.78 4.40 -22.53
CA VAL A 103 -10.99 5.19 -22.71
C VAL A 103 -10.66 6.48 -23.48
N LYS A 104 -11.39 6.70 -24.57
CA LYS A 104 -11.39 7.97 -25.32
C LYS A 104 -12.59 8.77 -24.85
N TRP A 105 -12.33 9.74 -23.99
CA TRP A 105 -13.36 10.51 -23.33
C TRP A 105 -14.23 11.29 -24.33
N GLY A 106 -15.51 11.34 -24.04
CA GLY A 106 -16.53 11.99 -24.82
C GLY A 106 -17.91 11.45 -24.48
N GLU A 107 -18.98 12.07 -24.96
CA GLU A 107 -20.35 11.73 -24.61
C GLU A 107 -20.71 10.25 -24.89
N ALA A 108 -20.02 9.61 -25.84
CA ALA A 108 -20.30 8.23 -26.23
C ALA A 108 -20.09 7.20 -25.11
N VAL A 109 -19.16 7.45 -24.16
CA VAL A 109 -18.89 6.52 -23.02
C VAL A 109 -19.84 6.70 -21.85
N TYR A 110 -20.72 7.72 -21.89
CA TYR A 110 -21.73 7.96 -20.86
C TYR A 110 -23.07 7.35 -21.24
N GLY A 111 -23.78 6.75 -20.29
CA GLY A 111 -25.09 6.15 -20.49
C GLY A 111 -26.20 7.18 -20.75
N TYR A 112 -25.92 8.47 -20.58
CA TYR A 112 -26.84 9.60 -20.72
C TYR A 112 -26.22 10.71 -21.59
N PRO A 113 -27.01 11.53 -22.31
CA PRO A 113 -26.52 12.72 -22.99
C PRO A 113 -26.18 13.82 -22.00
N PHE A 114 -25.09 14.56 -22.22
CA PHE A 114 -24.66 15.63 -21.31
C PHE A 114 -25.80 16.64 -21.05
N GLY A 115 -25.98 16.99 -19.78
CA GLY A 115 -27.06 17.85 -19.32
C GLY A 115 -28.44 17.18 -19.15
N ARG A 116 -28.58 15.87 -19.46
CA ARG A 116 -29.81 15.09 -19.26
C ARG A 116 -29.56 13.72 -18.66
N PRO A 117 -29.20 13.66 -17.35
CA PRO A 117 -28.69 12.44 -16.71
C PRO A 117 -29.69 11.27 -16.63
N ASP A 118 -31.00 11.55 -16.75
CA ASP A 118 -32.03 10.52 -16.73
C ASP A 118 -32.40 10.01 -18.15
N ALA A 119 -31.92 10.67 -19.21
CA ALA A 119 -32.18 10.24 -20.58
C ALA A 119 -31.14 9.21 -21.04
N ARG A 120 -31.57 8.22 -21.85
CA ARG A 120 -30.65 7.24 -22.43
C ARG A 120 -29.86 7.85 -23.59
N ASN A 121 -28.56 7.59 -23.62
CA ASN A 121 -27.67 7.96 -24.71
C ASN A 121 -27.40 6.76 -25.62
N ASP A 122 -27.86 6.85 -26.86
CA ASP A 122 -27.75 5.78 -27.85
C ASP A 122 -26.48 5.89 -28.75
N LEU A 123 -25.55 6.77 -28.45
CA LEU A 123 -24.23 6.81 -29.12
C LEU A 123 -23.44 5.53 -28.81
N ASP A 124 -22.86 4.93 -29.83
CA ASP A 124 -22.04 3.73 -29.67
C ASP A 124 -20.72 4.03 -28.96
N SER A 125 -20.46 3.35 -27.85
CA SER A 125 -19.20 3.49 -27.11
C SER A 125 -18.07 2.57 -27.62
N GLY A 126 -18.35 1.59 -28.47
CA GLY A 126 -17.36 0.60 -28.92
C GLY A 126 -16.04 1.20 -29.41
N PRO A 127 -16.04 2.23 -30.30
CA PRO A 127 -14.81 2.88 -30.75
C PRO A 127 -14.09 3.74 -29.70
N HIS A 128 -14.71 3.96 -28.52
CA HIS A 128 -14.30 4.91 -27.51
C HIS A 128 -13.93 4.27 -26.15
N THR A 129 -14.09 2.96 -26.02
CA THR A 129 -13.84 2.26 -24.73
C THR A 129 -12.73 1.22 -24.85
N MET A 130 -12.30 0.75 -23.70
CA MET A 130 -11.39 -0.40 -23.57
C MET A 130 -12.13 -1.70 -23.88
N THR A 131 -11.38 -2.73 -24.22
CA THR A 131 -11.91 -4.06 -24.51
C THR A 131 -11.25 -5.12 -23.66
N SER A 132 -12.02 -6.12 -23.25
CA SER A 132 -11.53 -7.32 -22.59
C SER A 132 -10.75 -8.19 -23.57
N VAL A 133 -9.80 -8.98 -23.07
CA VAL A 133 -8.97 -9.86 -23.90
C VAL A 133 -8.99 -11.28 -23.36
N VAL A 134 -9.16 -12.26 -24.24
CA VAL A 134 -9.01 -13.67 -23.92
C VAL A 134 -7.53 -13.98 -23.68
N VAL A 135 -7.20 -14.56 -22.52
CA VAL A 135 -5.83 -14.83 -22.09
C VAL A 135 -5.57 -16.35 -22.05
N ASN A 136 -4.39 -16.76 -22.47
CA ASN A 136 -3.91 -18.12 -22.19
C ASN A 136 -3.50 -18.19 -20.71
N PRO A 137 -4.13 -19.04 -19.87
CA PRO A 137 -3.78 -19.14 -18.46
C PRO A 137 -2.39 -19.76 -18.22
N TYR A 138 -1.85 -20.46 -19.21
CA TYR A 138 -0.57 -21.14 -19.04
C TYR A 138 0.60 -20.14 -18.92
N PHE A 139 1.41 -20.37 -17.90
CA PHE A 139 2.70 -19.71 -17.68
C PHE A 139 3.65 -20.70 -17.03
N ASP A 140 4.88 -20.79 -17.53
CA ASP A 140 5.90 -21.64 -16.93
C ASP A 140 6.53 -20.94 -15.71
N TRP A 141 6.07 -21.30 -14.54
CA TRP A 141 6.63 -20.85 -13.27
C TRP A 141 7.96 -21.50 -12.92
N GLY A 142 8.34 -22.61 -13.62
CA GLY A 142 9.56 -23.37 -13.33
C GLY A 142 9.58 -23.87 -11.88
N ASP A 143 10.62 -23.49 -11.14
CA ASP A 143 10.83 -23.82 -9.72
C ASP A 143 10.48 -22.66 -8.78
N ASP A 144 9.59 -21.76 -9.19
CA ASP A 144 9.15 -20.63 -8.38
C ASP A 144 8.70 -21.07 -6.99
N ARG A 145 9.17 -20.36 -5.98
CA ARG A 145 8.81 -20.57 -4.58
C ARG A 145 8.58 -19.22 -3.91
N ARG A 146 7.40 -19.05 -3.35
CA ARG A 146 7.09 -17.88 -2.52
C ARG A 146 8.08 -17.79 -1.36
N PRO A 147 8.64 -16.61 -1.07
CA PRO A 147 9.60 -16.44 0.03
C PRO A 147 8.99 -16.78 1.40
N ARG A 148 7.71 -16.48 1.63
CA ARG A 148 6.99 -16.70 2.90
C ARG A 148 7.73 -16.11 4.10
N THR A 149 8.22 -14.90 3.93
CA THR A 149 8.90 -14.16 5.00
C THR A 149 7.95 -13.93 6.16
N GLU A 150 8.31 -14.35 7.37
CA GLU A 150 7.50 -14.08 8.54
C GLU A 150 7.43 -12.57 8.82
N TYR A 151 6.30 -12.09 9.36
CA TYR A 151 6.08 -10.66 9.60
C TYR A 151 7.19 -9.99 10.43
N HIS A 152 7.78 -10.68 11.40
CA HIS A 152 8.87 -10.11 12.21
C HIS A 152 10.20 -9.95 11.46
N HIS A 153 10.33 -10.57 10.30
CA HIS A 153 11.45 -10.38 9.37
C HIS A 153 11.11 -9.44 8.22
N THR A 154 9.84 -9.03 8.11
CA THR A 154 9.38 -8.24 6.97
C THR A 154 9.82 -6.79 7.09
N VAL A 155 10.36 -6.27 6.00
CA VAL A 155 10.59 -4.85 5.71
C VAL A 155 9.87 -4.54 4.41
N ILE A 156 8.81 -3.74 4.49
CA ILE A 156 7.98 -3.37 3.34
C ILE A 156 8.60 -2.15 2.64
N TYR A 157 8.58 -2.17 1.32
CA TYR A 157 8.91 -1.03 0.47
C TYR A 157 7.73 -0.73 -0.44
N GLU A 158 7.02 0.35 -0.14
CA GLU A 158 5.91 0.82 -0.96
C GLU A 158 6.46 1.51 -2.20
N ALA A 159 6.00 1.10 -3.40
CA ALA A 159 6.51 1.64 -4.64
C ALA A 159 5.47 1.69 -5.76
N HIS A 160 5.58 2.71 -6.61
CA HIS A 160 4.83 2.82 -7.86
C HIS A 160 5.60 2.16 -9.01
N VAL A 161 4.96 1.27 -9.78
CA VAL A 161 5.60 0.54 -10.90
C VAL A 161 6.35 1.48 -11.83
N LYS A 162 5.67 2.50 -12.34
CA LYS A 162 6.26 3.47 -13.26
C LYS A 162 7.24 4.41 -12.55
N GLY A 163 6.82 4.97 -11.42
CA GLY A 163 7.61 5.97 -10.71
C GLY A 163 8.96 5.49 -10.23
N LEU A 164 9.05 4.25 -9.78
CA LEU A 164 10.31 3.68 -9.30
C LEU A 164 11.36 3.57 -10.41
N THR A 165 10.96 3.23 -11.63
CA THR A 165 11.90 2.82 -12.68
C THR A 165 12.04 3.83 -13.82
N MET A 166 11.14 4.80 -13.95
CA MET A 166 11.06 5.70 -15.11
C MET A 166 12.32 6.51 -15.36
N LEU A 167 13.00 6.96 -14.30
CA LEU A 167 14.24 7.71 -14.37
C LEU A 167 15.48 6.90 -13.96
N HIS A 168 15.36 5.55 -13.89
CA HIS A 168 16.49 4.71 -13.48
C HIS A 168 17.60 4.73 -14.53
N PRO A 169 18.85 5.11 -14.17
CA PRO A 169 19.92 5.33 -15.15
C PRO A 169 20.35 4.04 -15.88
N ASP A 170 20.34 2.92 -15.19
CA ASP A 170 20.83 1.64 -15.71
C ASP A 170 19.80 0.84 -16.52
N LEU A 171 18.54 1.30 -16.58
CA LEU A 171 17.51 0.61 -17.33
C LEU A 171 17.47 1.06 -18.78
N PRO A 172 17.36 0.12 -19.75
CA PRO A 172 16.97 0.43 -21.11
C PRO A 172 15.66 1.23 -21.15
N GLU A 173 15.56 2.18 -22.05
CA GLU A 173 14.42 3.09 -22.14
C GLU A 173 13.08 2.35 -22.28
N GLU A 174 13.05 1.27 -23.07
CA GLU A 174 11.87 0.44 -23.31
C GLU A 174 11.39 -0.35 -22.09
N LEU A 175 12.23 -0.51 -21.05
CA LEU A 175 11.86 -1.19 -19.80
C LEU A 175 11.44 -0.21 -18.69
N ARG A 176 11.73 1.07 -18.86
CA ARG A 176 11.42 2.09 -17.86
C ARG A 176 9.91 2.23 -17.67
N GLY A 177 9.47 2.30 -16.43
CA GLY A 177 8.06 2.45 -16.09
C GLY A 177 7.22 1.20 -16.28
N THR A 178 7.82 0.02 -16.45
CA THR A 178 7.12 -1.22 -16.78
C THR A 178 7.34 -2.33 -15.75
N TYR A 179 6.52 -3.40 -15.82
CA TYR A 179 6.72 -4.61 -15.00
C TYR A 179 8.09 -5.26 -15.26
N ALA A 180 8.56 -5.27 -16.50
CA ALA A 180 9.90 -5.77 -16.83
C ALA A 180 11.00 -4.89 -16.20
N GLY A 181 10.76 -3.61 -16.04
CA GLY A 181 11.66 -2.71 -15.33
C GLY A 181 11.83 -3.06 -13.85
N LEU A 182 10.75 -3.48 -13.18
CA LEU A 182 10.83 -3.96 -11.79
C LEU A 182 11.70 -5.23 -11.65
N ALA A 183 11.68 -6.09 -12.68
CA ALA A 183 12.47 -7.32 -12.71
C ALA A 183 13.94 -7.09 -13.09
N HIS A 184 14.33 -5.85 -13.41
CA HIS A 184 15.70 -5.57 -13.82
C HIS A 184 16.70 -5.81 -12.68
N PRO A 185 17.87 -6.42 -12.93
CA PRO A 185 18.85 -6.74 -11.89
C PRO A 185 19.28 -5.54 -11.04
N SER A 186 19.38 -4.34 -11.61
CA SER A 186 19.76 -3.11 -10.85
C SER A 186 18.68 -2.74 -9.82
N VAL A 187 17.39 -2.84 -10.17
CA VAL A 187 16.27 -2.55 -9.23
C VAL A 187 16.22 -3.62 -8.13
N ILE A 188 16.27 -4.90 -8.50
CA ILE A 188 16.30 -6.00 -7.54
C ILE A 188 17.54 -5.92 -6.65
N GLY A 189 18.70 -5.56 -7.21
CA GLY A 189 19.94 -5.36 -6.46
C GLY A 189 19.82 -4.27 -5.40
N HIS A 190 19.24 -3.12 -5.77
CA HIS A 190 18.98 -2.02 -4.83
C HIS A 190 18.08 -2.46 -3.67
N LEU A 191 16.94 -3.11 -3.96
CA LEU A 191 16.00 -3.59 -2.94
C LEU A 191 16.67 -4.60 -1.97
N LYS A 192 17.48 -5.52 -2.50
CA LYS A 192 18.23 -6.50 -1.69
C LYS A 192 19.27 -5.84 -0.80
N GLU A 193 20.03 -4.90 -1.34
CA GLU A 193 21.07 -4.17 -0.60
C GLU A 193 20.46 -3.28 0.50
N LEU A 194 19.28 -2.72 0.23
CA LEU A 194 18.51 -1.98 1.23
C LEU A 194 17.97 -2.90 2.32
N GLY A 195 17.81 -4.20 2.04
CA GLY A 195 17.27 -5.20 2.97
C GLY A 195 15.76 -5.33 2.92
N VAL A 196 15.13 -4.88 1.84
CA VAL A 196 13.70 -5.06 1.59
C VAL A 196 13.38 -6.54 1.42
N THR A 197 12.30 -6.98 2.03
CA THR A 197 11.79 -8.36 1.94
C THR A 197 10.41 -8.45 1.29
N ALA A 198 9.70 -7.34 1.19
CA ALA A 198 8.40 -7.28 0.54
C ALA A 198 8.26 -5.96 -0.24
N LEU A 199 7.96 -6.05 -1.52
CA LEU A 199 7.64 -4.93 -2.39
C LEU A 199 6.12 -4.77 -2.43
N GLU A 200 5.61 -3.69 -1.84
CA GLU A 200 4.19 -3.31 -1.90
C GLU A 200 3.99 -2.38 -3.10
N LEU A 201 3.28 -2.88 -4.11
CA LEU A 201 3.02 -2.13 -5.33
C LEU A 201 1.73 -1.33 -5.20
N MET A 202 1.80 -0.03 -5.39
CA MET A 202 0.63 0.82 -5.63
C MET A 202 -0.22 0.22 -6.74
N PRO A 203 -1.51 0.62 -6.91
CA PRO A 203 -2.46 -0.14 -7.70
C PRO A 203 -1.95 -0.58 -9.07
N VAL A 204 -1.98 -1.89 -9.30
CA VAL A 204 -1.63 -2.53 -10.58
C VAL A 204 -2.85 -3.15 -11.27
N HIS A 205 -4.01 -3.18 -10.63
CA HIS A 205 -5.25 -3.53 -11.32
C HIS A 205 -5.53 -2.52 -12.42
N GLN A 206 -6.17 -2.95 -13.51
CA GLN A 206 -6.52 -2.03 -14.59
C GLN A 206 -7.37 -0.87 -14.07
N PHE A 207 -6.86 0.34 -14.22
CA PHE A 207 -7.54 1.57 -13.83
C PHE A 207 -7.76 2.52 -15.02
N VAL A 208 -8.50 3.58 -14.81
CA VAL A 208 -8.88 4.57 -15.83
C VAL A 208 -8.39 5.95 -15.42
N ASN A 209 -7.83 6.70 -16.38
CA ASN A 209 -7.60 8.12 -16.20
C ASN A 209 -8.95 8.85 -16.14
N ASP A 210 -9.11 9.75 -15.20
CA ASP A 210 -10.33 10.55 -15.04
C ASP A 210 -10.51 11.52 -16.21
N HIS A 211 -11.76 11.70 -16.67
CA HIS A 211 -12.08 12.65 -17.74
C HIS A 211 -11.55 14.05 -17.45
N ARG A 212 -11.77 14.54 -16.24
CA ARG A 212 -11.28 15.86 -15.78
C ARG A 212 -9.76 15.99 -15.89
N LEU A 213 -9.04 14.94 -15.52
CA LEU A 213 -7.56 14.96 -15.58
C LEU A 213 -7.07 14.99 -17.02
N VAL A 214 -7.70 14.18 -17.91
CA VAL A 214 -7.34 14.15 -19.33
C VAL A 214 -7.61 15.50 -19.98
N ASP A 215 -8.74 16.15 -19.68
CA ASP A 215 -9.06 17.49 -20.18
C ASP A 215 -8.06 18.56 -19.68
N ALA A 216 -7.51 18.36 -18.48
CA ALA A 216 -6.48 19.22 -17.92
C ALA A 216 -5.04 18.88 -18.41
N GLY A 217 -4.88 17.86 -19.24
CA GLY A 217 -3.56 17.36 -19.67
C GLY A 217 -2.80 16.61 -18.58
N LEU A 218 -3.51 16.11 -17.57
CA LEU A 218 -2.98 15.31 -16.44
C LEU A 218 -3.37 13.83 -16.60
N SER A 219 -2.84 12.98 -15.76
CA SER A 219 -3.14 11.54 -15.71
C SER A 219 -3.36 11.08 -14.29
N ASN A 220 -4.23 10.09 -14.07
CA ASN A 220 -4.28 9.40 -12.78
C ASN A 220 -3.01 8.56 -12.62
N TYR A 221 -2.06 9.07 -11.85
CA TYR A 221 -0.77 8.42 -11.67
C TYR A 221 -0.82 7.33 -10.60
N TRP A 222 -1.50 7.56 -9.48
CA TRP A 222 -1.53 6.56 -8.39
C TRP A 222 -2.30 5.30 -8.73
N GLY A 223 -3.36 5.40 -9.55
CA GLY A 223 -4.13 4.26 -9.98
C GLY A 223 -5.33 3.89 -9.10
N TYR A 224 -5.72 4.70 -8.11
CA TYR A 224 -6.91 4.45 -7.27
C TYR A 224 -8.21 4.76 -7.99
N ASN A 225 -8.35 4.25 -9.21
CA ASN A 225 -9.53 4.40 -10.07
C ASN A 225 -9.76 3.13 -10.88
N THR A 226 -9.86 2.01 -10.18
CA THR A 226 -9.89 0.65 -10.73
C THR A 226 -11.17 0.37 -11.49
N ILE A 227 -11.06 -0.41 -12.59
CA ILE A 227 -12.19 -0.95 -13.36
C ILE A 227 -12.06 -2.45 -13.59
N GLY A 228 -10.85 -3.00 -13.69
CA GLY A 228 -10.59 -4.40 -13.97
C GLY A 228 -9.85 -5.09 -12.85
N PHE A 229 -10.56 -5.84 -12.01
CA PHE A 229 -10.00 -6.47 -10.80
C PHE A 229 -9.10 -7.68 -11.04
N PHE A 230 -9.08 -8.23 -12.25
CA PHE A 230 -8.25 -9.41 -12.61
C PHE A 230 -7.12 -9.04 -13.57
N ALA A 231 -7.15 -7.86 -14.16
CA ALA A 231 -6.23 -7.49 -15.22
C ALA A 231 -5.09 -6.62 -14.68
N PRO A 232 -3.82 -6.95 -14.96
CA PRO A 232 -2.71 -6.02 -14.76
C PRO A 232 -2.90 -4.79 -15.66
N HIS A 233 -2.60 -3.60 -15.11
CA HIS A 233 -2.72 -2.34 -15.84
C HIS A 233 -1.88 -2.37 -17.12
N ASN A 234 -2.52 -2.17 -18.25
CA ASN A 234 -1.92 -2.39 -19.57
C ASN A 234 -0.81 -1.39 -19.91
N ALA A 235 -0.87 -0.16 -19.37
CA ALA A 235 0.16 0.86 -19.59
C ALA A 235 1.50 0.58 -18.90
N TYR A 236 1.55 -0.41 -17.99
CA TYR A 236 2.79 -0.85 -17.34
C TYR A 236 3.46 -2.02 -18.08
N ALA A 237 2.93 -2.45 -19.21
CA ALA A 237 3.58 -3.47 -20.05
C ALA A 237 4.60 -2.84 -20.98
N SER A 238 5.77 -3.48 -21.15
CA SER A 238 6.79 -3.05 -22.10
C SER A 238 6.45 -3.37 -23.55
N TRP A 239 5.56 -4.36 -23.78
CA TRP A 239 5.24 -4.82 -25.14
C TRP A 239 3.82 -5.40 -25.25
N GLY A 240 2.91 -4.64 -25.83
CA GLY A 240 1.56 -5.09 -26.16
C GLY A 240 0.60 -5.20 -24.97
N ASP A 241 -0.69 -5.24 -25.31
CA ASP A 241 -1.81 -5.23 -24.36
C ASP A 241 -2.86 -6.33 -24.64
N ARG A 242 -2.47 -7.40 -25.35
CA ARG A 242 -3.35 -8.53 -25.68
C ARG A 242 -3.01 -9.81 -24.91
N GLY A 243 -2.71 -9.66 -23.63
CA GLY A 243 -2.31 -10.74 -22.73
C GLY A 243 -0.83 -10.72 -22.37
N GLN A 244 0.00 -9.94 -23.08
CA GLN A 244 1.43 -9.80 -22.80
C GLN A 244 1.70 -9.21 -21.42
N GLN A 245 0.89 -8.24 -20.99
CA GLN A 245 0.96 -7.63 -19.65
C GLN A 245 0.83 -8.67 -18.53
N VAL A 246 0.05 -9.72 -18.74
CA VAL A 246 -0.09 -10.83 -17.76
C VAL A 246 1.19 -11.64 -17.66
N LEU A 247 1.80 -11.97 -18.80
CA LEU A 247 3.06 -12.72 -18.83
C LEU A 247 4.21 -11.91 -18.23
N GLU A 248 4.24 -10.62 -18.53
CA GLU A 248 5.29 -9.73 -18.02
C GLU A 248 5.19 -9.54 -16.50
N PHE A 249 3.98 -9.33 -15.98
CA PHE A 249 3.73 -9.27 -14.54
C PHE A 249 4.16 -10.58 -13.83
N LYS A 250 3.73 -11.76 -14.35
CA LYS A 250 4.13 -13.05 -13.81
C LYS A 250 5.66 -13.23 -13.82
N SER A 251 6.33 -12.77 -14.89
CA SER A 251 7.79 -12.80 -14.98
C SER A 251 8.46 -11.92 -13.95
N ALA A 252 7.90 -10.74 -13.67
CA ALA A 252 8.39 -9.84 -12.64
C ALA A 252 8.24 -10.45 -11.23
N VAL A 253 7.08 -11.03 -10.91
CA VAL A 253 6.87 -11.73 -9.63
C VAL A 253 7.88 -12.87 -9.46
N ARG A 254 8.07 -13.71 -10.48
CA ARG A 254 9.06 -14.80 -10.43
C ARG A 254 10.48 -14.30 -10.18
N ALA A 255 10.88 -13.20 -10.81
CA ALA A 255 12.22 -12.61 -10.61
C ALA A 255 12.40 -12.06 -9.19
N LEU A 256 11.38 -11.42 -8.62
CA LEU A 256 11.37 -10.93 -7.25
C LEU A 256 11.43 -12.10 -6.24
N HIS A 257 10.66 -13.17 -6.44
CA HIS A 257 10.71 -14.38 -5.60
C HIS A 257 12.10 -15.04 -5.62
N GLN A 258 12.74 -15.14 -6.79
CA GLN A 258 14.11 -15.65 -6.91
C GLN A 258 15.12 -14.81 -6.11
N ALA A 259 14.82 -13.53 -5.91
CA ALA A 259 15.61 -12.63 -5.07
C ALA A 259 15.26 -12.69 -3.58
N GLY A 260 14.22 -13.45 -3.20
CA GLY A 260 13.70 -13.52 -1.83
C GLY A 260 12.80 -12.36 -1.45
N ILE A 261 12.21 -11.65 -2.42
CA ILE A 261 11.34 -10.50 -2.21
C ILE A 261 9.90 -10.91 -2.51
N GLU A 262 9.01 -10.73 -1.53
CA GLU A 262 7.57 -10.91 -1.67
C GLU A 262 6.94 -9.76 -2.46
N VAL A 263 5.80 -10.03 -3.11
CA VAL A 263 5.03 -9.02 -3.83
C VAL A 263 3.67 -8.84 -3.14
N ILE A 264 3.40 -7.65 -2.66
CA ILE A 264 2.13 -7.24 -2.06
C ILE A 264 1.46 -6.28 -3.03
N LEU A 265 0.16 -6.44 -3.26
CA LEU A 265 -0.61 -5.53 -4.11
C LEU A 265 -1.49 -4.60 -3.29
N ASP A 266 -1.42 -3.33 -3.59
CA ASP A 266 -2.43 -2.37 -3.16
C ASP A 266 -3.68 -2.51 -4.03
N VAL A 267 -4.81 -2.87 -3.41
CA VAL A 267 -6.03 -3.26 -4.11
C VAL A 267 -7.21 -2.38 -3.70
N VAL A 268 -7.94 -1.93 -4.72
CA VAL A 268 -9.07 -1.01 -4.58
C VAL A 268 -10.36 -1.77 -4.90
N TYR A 269 -10.98 -2.41 -3.89
CA TYR A 269 -12.26 -3.11 -4.05
C TYR A 269 -13.45 -2.33 -3.49
N ASN A 270 -13.21 -1.17 -2.93
CA ASN A 270 -14.25 -0.38 -2.27
C ASN A 270 -15.09 0.44 -3.25
N HIS A 271 -14.53 0.84 -4.41
CA HIS A 271 -15.19 1.61 -5.47
C HIS A 271 -14.66 1.26 -6.86
N THR A 272 -15.23 1.89 -7.90
CA THR A 272 -14.77 1.72 -9.28
C THR A 272 -14.66 3.06 -10.01
N ALA A 273 -13.95 3.04 -11.15
CA ALA A 273 -13.79 4.17 -12.05
C ALA A 273 -15.10 4.68 -12.71
N GLU A 274 -16.22 4.01 -12.48
CA GLU A 274 -17.52 4.48 -13.01
C GLU A 274 -18.08 5.70 -12.25
N GLY A 275 -17.47 6.08 -11.10
CA GLY A 275 -17.79 7.31 -10.36
C GLY A 275 -19.24 7.38 -9.89
N ASN A 276 -19.75 8.60 -9.68
CA ASN A 276 -21.14 8.83 -9.25
C ASN A 276 -22.16 8.66 -10.41
N HIS A 277 -23.41 9.06 -10.19
CA HIS A 277 -24.49 8.97 -11.19
C HIS A 277 -24.21 9.74 -12.51
N LEU A 278 -23.26 10.66 -12.51
CA LEU A 278 -22.78 11.40 -13.68
C LEU A 278 -21.48 10.80 -14.27
N GLY A 279 -21.03 9.65 -13.79
CA GLY A 279 -19.88 8.96 -14.33
C GLY A 279 -20.16 8.16 -15.60
N PRO A 280 -19.12 7.59 -16.23
CA PRO A 280 -19.24 6.80 -17.45
C PRO A 280 -19.91 5.44 -17.20
N THR A 281 -20.31 4.76 -18.27
CA THR A 281 -20.80 3.38 -18.26
C THR A 281 -19.78 2.51 -18.98
N LEU A 282 -18.94 1.81 -18.22
CA LEU A 282 -17.79 1.08 -18.74
C LEU A 282 -17.87 -0.44 -18.52
N SER A 283 -18.52 -0.90 -17.43
CA SER A 283 -18.56 -2.30 -17.02
C SER A 283 -19.81 -2.58 -16.16
N MET A 284 -19.66 -2.66 -14.84
CA MET A 284 -20.65 -3.14 -13.86
C MET A 284 -21.95 -2.32 -13.88
N ARG A 285 -21.86 -1.00 -14.07
CA ARG A 285 -23.02 -0.11 -14.16
C ARG A 285 -23.96 -0.49 -15.29
N GLY A 286 -23.42 -0.83 -16.44
CA GLY A 286 -24.19 -1.24 -17.60
C GLY A 286 -24.65 -2.69 -17.57
N LEU A 287 -23.91 -3.55 -16.86
CA LEU A 287 -24.25 -4.97 -16.66
C LEU A 287 -25.41 -5.14 -15.67
N ASP A 288 -25.23 -4.63 -14.44
CA ASP A 288 -26.24 -4.76 -13.38
C ASP A 288 -25.96 -3.76 -12.24
N ASN A 289 -26.32 -2.50 -12.46
CA ASN A 289 -26.03 -1.42 -11.52
C ASN A 289 -26.46 -1.73 -10.06
N PRO A 290 -27.72 -2.19 -9.79
CA PRO A 290 -28.16 -2.40 -8.40
C PRO A 290 -27.53 -3.62 -7.71
N SER A 291 -26.99 -4.59 -8.47
CA SER A 291 -26.32 -5.76 -7.89
C SER A 291 -24.87 -5.49 -7.52
N TYR A 292 -24.22 -4.52 -8.18
CA TYR A 292 -22.81 -4.19 -7.94
C TYR A 292 -22.63 -2.98 -7.04
N TYR A 293 -23.47 -1.94 -7.13
CA TYR A 293 -23.28 -0.68 -6.42
C TYR A 293 -24.25 -0.48 -5.29
N ARG A 294 -23.77 0.20 -4.25
CA ARG A 294 -24.58 0.62 -3.12
C ARG A 294 -25.37 1.87 -3.50
N LEU A 295 -26.67 1.69 -3.75
CA LEU A 295 -27.57 2.79 -4.11
C LEU A 295 -28.07 3.51 -2.86
N ALA A 296 -28.36 4.80 -3.00
CA ALA A 296 -29.02 5.63 -1.99
C ALA A 296 -30.54 5.34 -1.95
N ASP A 297 -31.26 5.99 -1.02
CA ASP A 297 -32.74 5.91 -0.92
C ASP A 297 -33.45 6.28 -2.22
N ASP A 298 -32.97 7.32 -2.91
CA ASP A 298 -33.26 7.53 -4.32
C ASP A 298 -32.26 6.75 -5.17
N PRO A 299 -32.68 5.66 -5.86
CA PRO A 299 -31.76 4.78 -6.57
C PRO A 299 -31.03 5.39 -7.76
N ARG A 300 -31.33 6.66 -8.11
CA ARG A 300 -30.54 7.42 -9.09
C ARG A 300 -29.11 7.62 -8.63
N TYR A 301 -28.90 7.70 -7.29
CA TYR A 301 -27.66 8.10 -6.66
C TYR A 301 -27.00 6.91 -5.95
N TYR A 302 -25.74 7.07 -5.61
CA TYR A 302 -24.95 6.08 -4.87
C TYR A 302 -24.69 6.54 -3.44
N THR A 303 -24.66 5.59 -2.51
CA THR A 303 -24.05 5.81 -1.19
C THR A 303 -22.55 5.74 -1.37
N ASP A 304 -21.84 6.80 -0.93
CA ASP A 304 -20.41 6.94 -1.09
C ASP A 304 -19.73 7.11 0.28
N THR A 305 -18.86 6.17 0.65
CA THR A 305 -18.00 6.24 1.84
C THR A 305 -16.52 6.30 1.45
N THR A 306 -16.24 6.50 0.16
CA THR A 306 -14.88 6.47 -0.40
C THR A 306 -14.40 7.86 -0.84
N GLY A 307 -15.32 8.80 -1.06
CA GLY A 307 -15.01 10.13 -1.62
C GLY A 307 -14.85 10.16 -3.13
N THR A 308 -15.07 9.02 -3.82
CA THR A 308 -14.86 8.88 -5.27
C THR A 308 -16.16 8.86 -6.08
N GLY A 309 -17.30 8.82 -5.40
CA GLY A 309 -18.63 8.92 -6.00
C GLY A 309 -19.46 7.64 -5.99
N ASN A 310 -18.87 6.47 -5.69
CA ASN A 310 -19.59 5.21 -5.49
C ASN A 310 -18.94 4.33 -4.44
N SER A 311 -19.69 3.37 -3.93
CA SER A 311 -19.17 2.24 -3.16
C SER A 311 -19.77 0.95 -3.70
N LEU A 312 -19.01 -0.13 -3.73
CA LEU A 312 -19.51 -1.44 -4.08
C LEU A 312 -20.45 -1.97 -2.98
N LEU A 313 -21.44 -2.78 -3.39
CA LEU A 313 -22.45 -3.35 -2.50
C LEU A 313 -21.93 -4.59 -1.77
N MET A 314 -21.27 -4.40 -0.61
CA MET A 314 -20.64 -5.48 0.17
C MET A 314 -21.63 -6.50 0.78
N ARG A 315 -22.93 -6.33 0.55
CA ARG A 315 -23.98 -7.29 0.87
C ARG A 315 -24.38 -8.19 -0.30
N SER A 316 -23.97 -7.82 -1.52
CA SER A 316 -24.23 -8.62 -2.72
C SER A 316 -23.35 -9.87 -2.73
N PRO A 317 -23.94 -11.06 -2.85
CA PRO A 317 -23.13 -12.27 -3.00
C PRO A 317 -22.26 -12.26 -4.25
N HIS A 318 -22.69 -11.56 -5.32
CA HIS A 318 -21.97 -11.46 -6.57
C HIS A 318 -20.77 -10.50 -6.48
N VAL A 319 -20.88 -9.42 -5.69
CA VAL A 319 -19.75 -8.55 -5.37
C VAL A 319 -18.73 -9.28 -4.49
N LEU A 320 -19.19 -9.99 -3.45
CA LEU A 320 -18.31 -10.79 -2.61
C LEU A 320 -17.62 -11.91 -3.40
N GLN A 321 -18.35 -12.58 -4.31
CA GLN A 321 -17.79 -13.57 -5.20
C GLN A 321 -16.72 -12.95 -6.12
N LEU A 322 -17.01 -11.81 -6.75
CA LEU A 322 -16.06 -11.09 -7.62
C LEU A 322 -14.76 -10.77 -6.89
N ILE A 323 -14.86 -10.25 -5.66
CA ILE A 323 -13.68 -9.90 -4.83
C ILE A 323 -12.90 -11.16 -4.44
N MET A 324 -13.58 -12.20 -3.93
CA MET A 324 -12.92 -13.42 -3.49
C MET A 324 -12.28 -14.19 -4.66
N ASP A 325 -12.94 -14.25 -5.82
CA ASP A 325 -12.38 -14.86 -7.02
C ASP A 325 -11.16 -14.07 -7.53
N SER A 326 -11.20 -12.73 -7.46
CA SER A 326 -10.06 -11.87 -7.78
C SER A 326 -8.88 -12.11 -6.84
N LEU A 327 -9.10 -12.10 -5.53
CA LEU A 327 -8.05 -12.36 -4.54
C LEU A 327 -7.41 -13.74 -4.74
N ARG A 328 -8.22 -14.79 -4.93
CA ARG A 328 -7.70 -16.14 -5.22
C ARG A 328 -6.91 -16.18 -6.52
N TYR A 329 -7.38 -15.52 -7.58
CA TYR A 329 -6.67 -15.44 -8.86
C TYR A 329 -5.29 -14.81 -8.70
N TRP A 330 -5.20 -13.67 -8.02
CA TRP A 330 -3.91 -13.02 -7.78
C TRP A 330 -2.97 -13.87 -6.93
N VAL A 331 -3.50 -14.64 -5.98
CA VAL A 331 -2.69 -15.56 -5.18
C VAL A 331 -2.30 -16.81 -6.00
N THR A 332 -3.24 -17.50 -6.65
CA THR A 332 -2.98 -18.83 -7.23
C THR A 332 -2.40 -18.78 -8.63
N GLU A 333 -2.78 -17.79 -9.44
CA GLU A 333 -2.35 -17.67 -10.83
C GLU A 333 -1.22 -16.64 -11.02
N MET A 334 -1.25 -15.56 -10.25
CA MET A 334 -0.29 -14.47 -10.36
C MET A 334 0.82 -14.55 -9.30
N HIS A 335 0.70 -15.47 -8.35
CA HIS A 335 1.63 -15.79 -7.27
C HIS A 335 1.95 -14.63 -6.31
N VAL A 336 1.08 -13.65 -6.13
CA VAL A 336 1.31 -12.58 -5.15
C VAL A 336 1.24 -13.08 -3.71
N ASP A 337 1.97 -12.42 -2.80
CA ASP A 337 2.19 -12.85 -1.42
C ASP A 337 1.34 -12.10 -0.40
N GLY A 338 0.59 -11.12 -0.84
CA GLY A 338 -0.27 -10.34 0.04
C GLY A 338 -1.01 -9.22 -0.65
N PHE A 339 -1.85 -8.56 0.14
CA PHE A 339 -2.65 -7.42 -0.28
C PHE A 339 -2.66 -6.32 0.78
N ARG A 340 -2.58 -5.08 0.34
CA ARG A 340 -2.98 -3.91 1.11
C ARG A 340 -4.33 -3.43 0.56
N PHE A 341 -5.34 -3.36 1.41
CA PHE A 341 -6.69 -3.00 1.01
C PHE A 341 -6.91 -1.51 1.24
N ASP A 342 -7.10 -0.78 0.14
CA ASP A 342 -7.48 0.62 0.13
C ASP A 342 -8.82 0.83 0.82
N LEU A 343 -8.91 1.85 1.69
CA LEU A 343 -10.12 2.19 2.45
C LEU A 343 -10.84 0.96 3.01
N ALA A 344 -10.10 0.08 3.68
CA ALA A 344 -10.60 -1.24 4.09
C ALA A 344 -11.81 -1.18 5.03
N ALA A 345 -12.03 -0.07 5.73
CA ALA A 345 -13.22 0.15 6.55
C ALA A 345 -14.51 0.15 5.70
N THR A 346 -14.47 0.66 4.47
CA THR A 346 -15.61 0.61 3.52
C THR A 346 -16.03 -0.82 3.19
N LEU A 347 -15.07 -1.75 3.06
CA LEU A 347 -15.34 -3.17 2.76
C LEU A 347 -16.06 -3.89 3.91
N ALA A 348 -15.95 -3.35 5.12
CA ALA A 348 -16.61 -3.87 6.32
C ALA A 348 -18.00 -3.26 6.58
N ARG A 349 -18.44 -2.30 5.74
CA ARG A 349 -19.75 -1.66 5.91
C ARG A 349 -20.86 -2.45 5.21
N GLN A 350 -21.54 -3.31 5.96
CA GLN A 350 -22.73 -4.01 5.43
C GLN A 350 -23.95 -3.07 5.34
N PHE A 351 -24.17 -2.23 6.34
CA PHE A 351 -25.22 -1.20 6.38
C PHE A 351 -24.59 0.19 6.42
N HIS A 352 -24.49 0.83 7.58
CA HIS A 352 -23.90 2.15 7.75
C HIS A 352 -22.60 2.11 8.54
N GLU A 353 -22.57 1.29 9.59
CA GLU A 353 -21.43 1.15 10.49
C GLU A 353 -20.43 0.13 9.97
N VAL A 354 -19.16 0.31 10.38
CA VAL A 354 -18.10 -0.68 10.17
C VAL A 354 -18.34 -1.87 11.10
N ASP A 355 -18.44 -3.06 10.54
CA ASP A 355 -18.71 -4.29 11.26
C ASP A 355 -17.52 -5.26 11.17
N ARG A 356 -16.91 -5.57 12.32
CA ARG A 356 -15.80 -6.54 12.42
C ARG A 356 -16.22 -7.99 12.08
N LEU A 357 -17.52 -8.28 12.10
CA LEU A 357 -18.12 -9.56 11.73
C LEU A 357 -18.79 -9.47 10.35
N SER A 358 -18.36 -8.56 9.51
CA SER A 358 -18.90 -8.43 8.16
C SER A 358 -18.63 -9.67 7.33
N SER A 359 -19.52 -9.96 6.38
CA SER A 359 -19.37 -11.10 5.46
C SER A 359 -18.05 -11.06 4.70
N PHE A 360 -17.51 -9.89 4.40
CA PHE A 360 -16.21 -9.75 3.76
C PHE A 360 -15.08 -10.31 4.64
N PHE A 361 -15.02 -9.91 5.91
CA PHE A 361 -13.99 -10.42 6.82
C PHE A 361 -14.14 -11.92 7.07
N ASP A 362 -15.37 -12.42 7.24
CA ASP A 362 -15.61 -13.85 7.43
C ASP A 362 -15.14 -14.67 6.22
N LEU A 363 -15.45 -14.22 5.01
CA LEU A 363 -15.01 -14.88 3.77
C LEU A 363 -13.48 -14.88 3.64
N VAL A 364 -12.82 -13.76 3.89
CA VAL A 364 -11.35 -13.66 3.81
C VAL A 364 -10.68 -14.55 4.86
N GLN A 365 -11.17 -14.52 6.11
CA GLN A 365 -10.55 -15.27 7.21
C GLN A 365 -10.70 -16.79 7.08
N GLN A 366 -11.81 -17.28 6.54
CA GLN A 366 -12.05 -18.72 6.39
C GLN A 366 -11.51 -19.29 5.07
N ASP A 367 -11.13 -18.43 4.11
CA ASP A 367 -10.65 -18.88 2.81
C ASP A 367 -9.27 -19.56 2.93
N PRO A 368 -9.09 -20.80 2.45
CA PRO A 368 -7.85 -21.55 2.65
C PRO A 368 -6.68 -21.02 1.83
N VAL A 369 -6.93 -20.14 0.88
CA VAL A 369 -5.90 -19.51 0.03
C VAL A 369 -5.60 -18.10 0.51
N VAL A 370 -6.61 -17.24 0.59
CA VAL A 370 -6.46 -15.82 0.89
C VAL A 370 -6.02 -15.59 2.34
N SER A 371 -6.48 -16.41 3.29
CA SER A 371 -6.04 -16.30 4.70
C SER A 371 -4.58 -16.64 4.95
N GLN A 372 -3.88 -17.21 3.96
CA GLN A 372 -2.48 -17.65 4.09
C GLN A 372 -1.46 -16.64 3.57
N VAL A 373 -1.90 -15.53 2.99
CA VAL A 373 -1.04 -14.45 2.51
C VAL A 373 -1.10 -13.24 3.46
N LYS A 374 -0.20 -12.26 3.26
CA LYS A 374 -0.21 -11.04 4.06
C LYS A 374 -1.47 -10.21 3.77
N LEU A 375 -2.20 -9.84 4.82
CA LEU A 375 -3.41 -9.03 4.76
C LEU A 375 -3.16 -7.74 5.52
N ILE A 376 -3.10 -6.63 4.81
CA ILE A 376 -2.80 -5.30 5.35
C ILE A 376 -4.03 -4.42 5.09
N ALA A 377 -4.55 -3.79 6.12
CA ALA A 377 -5.64 -2.84 5.98
C ALA A 377 -5.12 -1.40 5.99
N GLU A 378 -5.66 -0.58 5.11
CA GLU A 378 -5.79 0.84 5.39
C GLU A 378 -7.03 1.02 6.28
N PRO A 379 -6.86 1.25 7.59
CA PRO A 379 -7.93 1.05 8.56
C PRO A 379 -8.81 2.30 8.73
N TRP A 380 -9.15 2.98 7.63
CA TRP A 380 -10.07 4.11 7.62
C TRP A 380 -10.88 4.21 6.32
N ASP A 381 -11.87 5.09 6.32
CA ASP A 381 -12.59 5.61 5.17
C ASP A 381 -13.12 7.01 5.49
N VAL A 382 -13.80 7.67 4.53
CA VAL A 382 -14.30 9.04 4.71
C VAL A 382 -15.71 9.10 5.34
N GLY A 383 -16.34 7.96 5.62
CA GLY A 383 -17.65 7.88 6.25
C GLY A 383 -17.60 8.14 7.75
N GLU A 384 -18.77 8.37 8.35
CA GLU A 384 -18.91 8.49 9.80
C GLU A 384 -18.39 7.24 10.51
N GLY A 385 -17.56 7.43 11.57
CA GLY A 385 -16.92 6.33 12.30
C GLY A 385 -15.89 5.54 11.46
N GLY A 386 -15.38 6.14 10.38
CA GLY A 386 -14.48 5.45 9.43
C GLY A 386 -13.09 5.15 9.94
N TYR A 387 -12.58 5.86 10.95
CA TYR A 387 -11.23 5.64 11.49
C TYR A 387 -11.22 4.45 12.45
N GLN A 388 -10.65 3.32 12.03
CA GLN A 388 -10.75 2.01 12.66
C GLN A 388 -9.40 1.40 13.07
N VAL A 389 -8.36 2.20 13.25
CA VAL A 389 -7.04 1.69 13.70
C VAL A 389 -7.17 0.95 15.05
N GLY A 390 -6.76 -0.32 15.07
CA GLY A 390 -6.90 -1.21 16.22
C GLY A 390 -8.14 -2.10 16.18
N ASN A 391 -9.05 -1.93 15.21
CA ASN A 391 -10.35 -2.61 15.18
C ASN A 391 -10.49 -3.71 14.13
N PHE A 392 -9.45 -4.06 13.39
CA PHE A 392 -9.50 -5.13 12.40
C PHE A 392 -9.36 -6.53 13.04
N PRO A 393 -9.83 -7.59 12.36
CA PRO A 393 -9.76 -8.96 12.89
C PRO A 393 -8.31 -9.47 13.07
N PRO A 394 -8.09 -10.55 13.86
CA PRO A 394 -6.74 -11.00 14.27
C PRO A 394 -5.75 -11.36 13.15
N LEU A 395 -6.21 -11.78 11.96
CA LEU A 395 -5.33 -12.10 10.83
C LEU A 395 -4.79 -10.86 10.11
N TRP A 396 -5.38 -9.70 10.35
CA TRP A 396 -5.04 -8.47 9.66
C TRP A 396 -3.92 -7.71 10.35
N THR A 397 -3.03 -7.14 9.56
CA THR A 397 -2.17 -6.05 9.96
C THR A 397 -2.75 -4.73 9.47
N GLU A 398 -2.35 -3.64 10.06
CA GLU A 398 -2.92 -2.32 9.78
C GLU A 398 -1.82 -1.29 9.54
N TRP A 399 -2.01 -0.44 8.55
CA TRP A 399 -1.25 0.81 8.48
C TRP A 399 -1.56 1.64 9.74
N ASN A 400 -0.56 1.82 10.60
CA ASN A 400 -0.76 2.47 11.88
C ASN A 400 -0.63 4.00 11.76
N GLY A 401 -1.72 4.69 11.45
CA GLY A 401 -1.76 6.14 11.38
C GLY A 401 -1.41 6.84 12.71
N LYS A 402 -1.73 6.20 13.86
CA LYS A 402 -1.34 6.75 15.18
C LYS A 402 0.17 6.69 15.39
N TYR A 403 0.85 5.65 14.88
CA TYR A 403 2.31 5.59 14.89
C TYR A 403 2.90 6.74 14.07
N ARG A 404 2.45 6.90 12.82
CA ARG A 404 2.90 7.97 11.92
C ARG A 404 2.77 9.35 12.59
N ASP A 405 1.59 9.64 13.11
CA ASP A 405 1.27 10.95 13.68
C ASP A 405 2.09 11.22 14.94
N CYS A 406 2.21 10.23 15.82
CA CYS A 406 2.97 10.35 17.07
C CYS A 406 4.47 10.56 16.83
N VAL A 407 5.07 9.82 15.89
CA VAL A 407 6.50 9.95 15.56
C VAL A 407 6.79 11.31 14.91
N ARG A 408 5.89 11.79 14.05
CA ARG A 408 6.00 13.14 13.47
C ARG A 408 5.89 14.21 14.55
N ASP A 409 4.93 14.09 15.46
CA ASP A 409 4.74 15.04 16.58
C ASP A 409 5.94 15.05 17.53
N LEU A 410 6.53 13.89 17.84
CA LEU A 410 7.74 13.81 18.68
C LEU A 410 8.87 14.64 18.09
N TRP A 411 9.23 14.38 16.82
CA TRP A 411 10.40 14.99 16.21
C TRP A 411 10.22 16.46 15.79
N ARG A 412 8.99 16.97 15.75
CA ARG A 412 8.74 18.40 15.64
C ARG A 412 8.60 19.11 17.00
N GLY A 413 8.78 18.36 18.10
CA GLY A 413 8.82 18.92 19.45
C GLY A 413 7.46 19.23 20.05
N GLU A 414 6.38 18.57 19.64
CA GLU A 414 5.06 18.76 20.23
C GLU A 414 5.04 18.32 21.70
N PRO A 415 4.38 19.07 22.58
CA PRO A 415 4.32 18.72 23.99
C PRO A 415 3.42 17.49 24.23
N ARG A 416 3.67 16.77 25.35
CA ARG A 416 2.88 15.62 25.81
C ARG A 416 2.90 14.40 24.87
N THR A 417 3.95 14.23 24.09
CA THR A 417 4.07 13.10 23.12
C THR A 417 4.72 11.85 23.72
N LEU A 418 5.53 11.97 24.80
CA LEU A 418 6.37 10.88 25.27
C LEU A 418 5.60 9.61 25.67
N ALA A 419 4.49 9.72 26.38
CA ALA A 419 3.71 8.57 26.83
C ALA A 419 3.10 7.79 25.65
N GLU A 420 2.56 8.51 24.66
CA GLU A 420 2.05 7.89 23.44
C GLU A 420 3.20 7.29 22.62
N PHE A 421 4.32 8.01 22.50
CA PHE A 421 5.51 7.52 21.80
C PHE A 421 6.02 6.22 22.39
N ALA A 422 6.07 6.07 23.71
CA ALA A 422 6.45 4.81 24.35
C ALA A 422 5.55 3.65 23.92
N SER A 423 4.24 3.87 23.83
CA SER A 423 3.28 2.87 23.33
C SER A 423 3.51 2.56 21.84
N ARG A 424 3.76 3.57 21.01
CA ARG A 424 4.02 3.39 19.56
C ARG A 424 5.34 2.66 19.32
N LEU A 425 6.41 3.04 20.02
CA LEU A 425 7.73 2.42 19.92
C LEU A 425 7.70 0.92 20.25
N THR A 426 6.87 0.52 21.20
CA THR A 426 6.76 -0.86 21.71
C THR A 426 5.70 -1.70 20.98
N GLY A 427 5.17 -1.24 19.86
CA GLY A 427 4.25 -2.00 18.99
C GLY A 427 2.78 -1.79 19.27
N SER A 428 2.42 -0.68 19.96
CA SER A 428 1.03 -0.24 20.14
C SER A 428 0.14 -1.27 20.86
N SER A 429 0.59 -1.74 22.02
CA SER A 429 -0.15 -2.74 22.82
C SER A 429 -1.56 -2.29 23.20
N ASP A 430 -1.77 -0.99 23.40
CA ASP A 430 -3.06 -0.35 23.65
C ASP A 430 -4.07 -0.52 22.49
N LEU A 431 -3.60 -0.81 21.29
CA LEU A 431 -4.42 -1.01 20.11
C LEU A 431 -4.67 -2.49 19.79
N TYR A 432 -3.72 -3.37 20.10
CA TYR A 432 -3.71 -4.71 19.54
C TYR A 432 -3.70 -5.84 20.56
N GLN A 433 -3.24 -5.61 21.80
CA GLN A 433 -3.02 -6.69 22.77
C GLN A 433 -4.33 -7.31 23.28
N ASP A 434 -5.34 -6.49 23.54
CA ASP A 434 -6.63 -6.95 24.11
C ASP A 434 -7.41 -7.82 23.13
N ASP A 435 -7.18 -7.66 21.81
CA ASP A 435 -7.75 -8.48 20.76
C ASP A 435 -6.94 -9.75 20.46
N GLY A 436 -5.92 -10.06 21.25
CA GLY A 436 -5.03 -11.20 21.05
C GLY A 436 -4.05 -11.04 19.88
N ARG A 437 -3.94 -9.86 19.33
CA ARG A 437 -2.98 -9.53 18.26
C ARG A 437 -1.60 -9.26 18.85
N ARG A 438 -0.60 -9.18 18.02
CA ARG A 438 0.82 -9.04 18.37
C ARG A 438 1.38 -7.70 17.92
N PRO A 439 2.60 -7.29 18.34
CA PRO A 439 3.24 -6.07 17.83
C PRO A 439 3.26 -5.98 16.31
N LEU A 440 3.34 -7.13 15.64
CA LEU A 440 3.38 -7.27 14.18
C LEU A 440 2.06 -6.89 13.48
N ALA A 441 0.97 -6.67 14.23
CA ALA A 441 -0.26 -6.11 13.68
C ALA A 441 -0.09 -4.66 13.22
N SER A 442 0.91 -3.97 13.76
CA SER A 442 1.26 -2.60 13.38
C SER A 442 2.21 -2.60 12.19
N VAL A 443 1.74 -2.14 11.03
CA VAL A 443 2.63 -1.68 9.96
C VAL A 443 2.97 -0.22 10.25
N ASN A 444 4.22 -0.01 10.64
CA ASN A 444 4.74 1.29 11.01
C ASN A 444 5.26 2.03 9.78
N PHE A 445 4.88 3.27 9.60
CA PHE A 445 5.38 4.13 8.55
C PHE A 445 5.48 5.59 9.03
N VAL A 446 6.37 6.35 8.43
CA VAL A 446 6.47 7.80 8.61
C VAL A 446 5.83 8.51 7.44
N THR A 447 6.01 7.98 6.26
CA THR A 447 5.55 8.48 4.96
C THR A 447 5.00 7.34 4.12
N CYS A 448 4.12 7.64 3.18
CA CYS A 448 3.60 6.75 2.16
C CYS A 448 3.35 7.54 0.87
N HIS A 449 2.69 6.94 -0.13
CA HIS A 449 2.32 7.62 -1.37
C HIS A 449 1.48 8.89 -1.13
N ASP A 450 0.61 8.86 -0.12
CA ASP A 450 -0.26 9.98 0.28
C ASP A 450 0.43 10.83 1.35
N GLY A 451 0.49 12.14 1.12
CA GLY A 451 1.18 13.09 1.98
C GLY A 451 2.57 13.47 1.47
N PHE A 452 3.34 14.11 2.33
CA PHE A 452 4.72 14.49 2.03
C PHE A 452 5.66 13.29 1.98
N THR A 453 6.66 13.34 1.09
CA THR A 453 7.84 12.47 1.18
C THR A 453 8.64 12.79 2.44
N LEU A 454 9.57 11.93 2.82
CA LEU A 454 10.37 12.16 4.03
C LEU A 454 11.20 13.44 3.96
N ARG A 455 11.74 13.79 2.79
CA ARG A 455 12.43 15.06 2.57
C ARG A 455 11.49 16.25 2.66
N ASP A 456 10.31 16.15 2.07
CA ASP A 456 9.32 17.23 2.09
C ASP A 456 8.75 17.42 3.50
N LEU A 457 8.60 16.36 4.29
CA LEU A 457 8.14 16.40 5.69
C LEU A 457 9.02 17.30 6.59
N VAL A 458 10.30 17.39 6.29
CA VAL A 458 11.28 18.23 7.01
C VAL A 458 11.61 19.53 6.29
N SER A 459 10.96 19.82 5.15
CA SER A 459 11.25 20.98 4.30
C SER A 459 10.06 21.90 4.08
N TYR A 460 8.82 21.42 4.29
CA TYR A 460 7.60 22.18 4.02
C TYR A 460 6.63 22.11 5.19
N ASN A 461 6.06 23.26 5.55
CA ASN A 461 4.93 23.35 6.46
C ASN A 461 3.61 23.34 5.67
N GLU A 462 3.59 24.02 4.54
CA GLU A 462 2.43 24.18 3.69
C GLU A 462 2.51 23.23 2.47
N LYS A 463 1.36 22.81 1.97
CA LYS A 463 1.27 22.00 0.75
C LYS A 463 1.38 22.87 -0.49
N HIS A 464 2.10 22.39 -1.50
CA HIS A 464 2.33 23.03 -2.78
C HIS A 464 1.75 22.16 -3.91
N ASN A 465 0.41 22.10 -3.98
CA ASN A 465 -0.34 21.24 -4.91
C ASN A 465 -0.83 22.00 -6.15
N GLU A 466 -0.27 23.16 -6.48
CA GLU A 466 -0.71 24.02 -7.58
C GLU A 466 -0.70 23.27 -8.92
N ALA A 467 0.26 22.35 -9.12
CA ALA A 467 0.38 21.54 -10.33
C ALA A 467 -0.83 20.62 -10.55
N ASN A 468 -1.62 20.30 -9.50
CA ASN A 468 -2.81 19.46 -9.61
C ASN A 468 -4.02 20.20 -10.20
N GLY A 469 -3.95 21.53 -10.32
CA GLY A 469 -5.03 22.35 -10.88
C GLY A 469 -6.26 22.50 -10.00
N GLU A 470 -6.16 22.18 -8.70
CA GLU A 470 -7.25 22.24 -7.71
C GLU A 470 -7.13 23.43 -6.74
N GLY A 471 -6.17 24.34 -7.00
CA GLY A 471 -5.90 25.52 -6.16
C GLY A 471 -5.45 25.15 -4.74
N SER A 472 -4.68 24.06 -4.62
CA SER A 472 -4.15 23.51 -3.36
C SER A 472 -5.22 23.21 -2.31
N ARG A 473 -6.47 22.91 -2.73
CA ARG A 473 -7.55 22.49 -1.82
C ARG A 473 -7.53 20.98 -1.53
N ASP A 474 -6.90 20.22 -2.41
CA ASP A 474 -6.69 18.79 -2.34
C ASP A 474 -5.53 18.43 -1.39
N GLY A 475 -5.48 17.17 -0.97
CA GLY A 475 -4.47 16.66 -0.05
C GLY A 475 -4.65 17.10 1.41
N GLU A 476 -3.87 16.48 2.31
CA GLU A 476 -3.92 16.74 3.75
C GLU A 476 -3.52 18.20 4.08
N SER A 477 -4.27 18.83 4.96
CA SER A 477 -3.99 20.22 5.42
C SER A 477 -3.23 20.25 6.74
N HIS A 478 -3.14 19.15 7.47
CA HIS A 478 -2.44 19.02 8.74
C HIS A 478 -1.33 17.97 8.67
N ASN A 479 -0.27 18.28 7.90
CA ASN A 479 0.80 17.34 7.54
C ASN A 479 1.63 16.86 8.74
N ARG A 480 1.58 17.51 9.90
CA ARG A 480 2.48 17.28 11.04
C ARG A 480 3.94 17.34 10.60
N SER A 481 4.23 18.25 9.68
CA SER A 481 5.56 18.52 9.14
C SER A 481 6.23 19.68 9.87
N TRP A 482 7.51 19.86 9.61
CA TRP A 482 8.26 21.01 10.09
C TRP A 482 9.36 21.37 9.06
N ASN A 483 9.32 22.58 8.53
CA ASN A 483 10.26 23.08 7.53
C ASN A 483 11.68 23.36 8.07
N CYS A 484 11.92 23.13 9.35
CA CYS A 484 13.18 23.38 10.04
C CYS A 484 13.68 24.85 9.97
N GLY A 485 12.78 25.81 9.72
CA GLY A 485 13.09 27.24 9.74
C GLY A 485 12.93 27.97 8.42
N THR A 486 12.82 27.27 7.29
CA THR A 486 12.61 27.87 5.96
C THR A 486 11.72 26.98 5.11
N GLU A 487 10.71 27.56 4.48
CA GLU A 487 9.82 26.83 3.57
C GLU A 487 10.53 26.49 2.26
N GLY A 488 10.53 25.22 1.90
CA GLY A 488 11.13 24.72 0.66
C GLY A 488 12.66 24.62 0.66
N GLU A 489 13.25 24.61 -0.53
CA GLU A 489 14.70 24.44 -0.70
C GLU A 489 15.47 25.65 -0.14
N THR A 490 16.66 25.40 0.41
CA THR A 490 17.52 26.43 1.00
C THR A 490 19.00 26.04 0.89
N GLU A 491 19.87 27.06 0.81
CA GLU A 491 21.33 26.90 0.87
C GLU A 491 21.89 27.13 2.29
N ASP A 492 21.03 27.44 3.27
CA ASP A 492 21.46 27.61 4.66
C ASP A 492 21.97 26.28 5.22
N VAL A 493 23.26 26.24 5.55
CA VAL A 493 23.95 25.03 6.01
C VAL A 493 23.34 24.49 7.31
N GLY A 494 22.99 25.38 8.25
CA GLY A 494 22.40 24.98 9.53
C GLY A 494 21.03 24.32 9.36
N ILE A 495 20.21 24.85 8.45
CA ILE A 495 18.89 24.29 8.15
C ILE A 495 19.03 22.95 7.41
N THR A 496 19.94 22.85 6.43
CA THR A 496 20.14 21.61 5.69
C THR A 496 20.71 20.49 6.55
N GLU A 497 21.63 20.79 7.48
CA GLU A 497 22.13 19.85 8.47
C GLU A 497 21.04 19.38 9.43
N LEU A 498 20.17 20.30 9.90
CA LEU A 498 19.04 19.96 10.75
C LEU A 498 18.04 19.05 10.02
N ARG A 499 17.70 19.35 8.77
CA ARG A 499 16.82 18.51 7.94
C ARG A 499 17.42 17.11 7.75
N ALA A 500 18.70 17.00 7.45
CA ALA A 500 19.39 15.72 7.32
C ALA A 500 19.37 14.92 8.63
N ARG A 501 19.56 15.58 9.79
CA ARG A 501 19.44 14.97 11.12
C ARG A 501 18.02 14.48 11.38
N GLN A 502 17.02 15.29 11.11
CA GLN A 502 15.61 14.89 11.30
C GLN A 502 15.23 13.71 10.40
N THR A 503 15.69 13.68 9.15
CA THR A 503 15.51 12.53 8.26
C THR A 503 16.11 11.25 8.86
N ARG A 504 17.34 11.33 9.41
CA ARG A 504 17.96 10.19 10.12
C ARG A 504 17.18 9.79 11.37
N ASN A 505 16.66 10.77 12.13
CA ASN A 505 15.83 10.51 13.31
C ASN A 505 14.58 9.68 12.96
N PHE A 506 13.87 10.06 11.90
CA PHE A 506 12.69 9.33 11.43
C PHE A 506 13.02 7.91 10.99
N LEU A 507 14.05 7.73 10.18
CA LEU A 507 14.48 6.42 9.70
C LEU A 507 14.96 5.51 10.82
N ALA A 508 15.76 6.04 11.76
CA ALA A 508 16.22 5.30 12.93
C ALA A 508 15.03 4.90 13.82
N THR A 509 14.14 5.83 14.14
CA THR A 509 12.94 5.54 14.95
C THR A 509 12.09 4.44 14.32
N LEU A 510 11.87 4.51 13.01
CA LEU A 510 11.11 3.50 12.28
C LEU A 510 11.73 2.10 12.40
N MET A 511 13.05 1.99 12.21
CA MET A 511 13.74 0.70 12.24
C MET A 511 13.93 0.14 13.65
N LEU A 512 13.96 0.97 14.67
CA LEU A 512 14.11 0.57 16.08
C LEU A 512 12.78 0.26 16.77
N SER A 513 11.64 0.62 16.17
CA SER A 513 10.31 0.38 16.72
C SER A 513 9.85 -1.06 16.51
N GLN A 514 9.10 -1.60 17.48
CA GLN A 514 8.39 -2.87 17.31
C GLN A 514 7.26 -2.73 16.28
N GLY A 515 7.00 -3.80 15.53
CA GLY A 515 6.04 -3.81 14.42
C GLY A 515 6.71 -4.14 13.09
N VAL A 516 6.04 -3.89 11.99
CA VAL A 516 6.54 -4.12 10.63
C VAL A 516 6.87 -2.76 10.00
N PRO A 517 8.14 -2.44 9.72
CA PRO A 517 8.49 -1.16 9.11
C PRO A 517 8.13 -1.13 7.63
N MET A 518 7.61 0.02 7.16
CA MET A 518 7.38 0.32 5.76
C MET A 518 8.11 1.60 5.38
N LEU A 519 8.87 1.54 4.28
CA LEU A 519 9.54 2.67 3.64
C LEU A 519 8.78 3.05 2.37
N SER A 520 8.63 4.34 2.10
CA SER A 520 8.15 4.83 0.81
C SER A 520 9.33 4.96 -0.16
N HIS A 521 9.13 4.55 -1.41
CA HIS A 521 10.17 4.52 -2.43
C HIS A 521 10.89 5.86 -2.60
N GLY A 522 12.23 5.81 -2.53
CA GLY A 522 13.11 6.96 -2.67
C GLY A 522 13.38 7.75 -1.38
N ASP A 523 12.68 7.46 -0.28
CA ASP A 523 12.94 8.12 1.01
C ASP A 523 14.31 7.77 1.57
N GLU A 524 14.85 6.60 1.22
CA GLU A 524 16.18 6.13 1.61
C GLU A 524 17.34 6.95 1.05
N PHE A 525 17.07 7.81 0.06
CA PHE A 525 18.04 8.75 -0.49
C PHE A 525 17.48 10.18 -0.69
N GLY A 526 16.33 10.47 -0.07
CA GLY A 526 15.79 11.82 0.02
C GLY A 526 15.02 12.30 -1.20
N ARG A 527 14.13 11.45 -1.76
CA ARG A 527 13.18 11.86 -2.80
C ARG A 527 12.31 13.03 -2.34
N THR A 528 12.03 13.96 -3.24
CA THR A 528 11.13 15.10 -3.01
C THR A 528 10.06 15.17 -4.10
N GLN A 529 8.89 15.65 -3.73
CA GLN A 529 7.79 16.04 -4.62
C GLN A 529 7.63 17.57 -4.67
N GLY A 530 8.65 18.31 -4.17
CA GLY A 530 8.64 19.78 -4.16
C GLY A 530 7.53 20.38 -3.29
N GLY A 531 7.12 19.66 -2.22
CA GLY A 531 6.03 20.07 -1.33
C GLY A 531 4.64 19.73 -1.86
N ASN A 532 4.51 18.99 -2.96
CA ASN A 532 3.23 18.42 -3.37
C ASN A 532 2.93 17.20 -2.49
N ASN A 533 1.88 17.29 -1.67
CA ASN A 533 1.48 16.22 -0.75
C ASN A 533 0.31 15.36 -1.26
N ASN A 534 -0.07 15.51 -2.53
CA ASN A 534 -1.16 14.75 -3.15
C ASN A 534 -0.88 14.55 -4.65
N ALA A 535 0.25 13.91 -4.95
CA ALA A 535 0.76 13.77 -6.32
C ALA A 535 -0.01 12.74 -7.18
N TYR A 536 -1.28 12.46 -6.86
CA TYR A 536 -2.10 11.42 -7.50
C TYR A 536 -2.25 11.59 -9.01
N CYS A 537 -2.16 12.80 -9.52
CA CYS A 537 -2.30 13.15 -10.93
C CYS A 537 -1.00 13.62 -11.60
N GLN A 538 0.15 13.44 -10.94
CA GLN A 538 1.45 13.91 -11.41
C GLN A 538 2.27 12.74 -12.01
N ASP A 539 1.91 12.34 -13.26
CA ASP A 539 2.69 11.34 -14.00
C ASP A 539 3.89 12.00 -14.70
N ASN A 540 4.80 12.54 -13.90
CA ASN A 540 5.98 13.28 -14.35
C ASN A 540 7.08 13.27 -13.27
N GLU A 541 8.12 14.08 -13.49
CA GLU A 541 9.29 14.18 -12.60
C GLU A 541 8.98 14.66 -11.17
N VAL A 542 7.79 15.17 -10.87
CA VAL A 542 7.33 15.48 -9.51
C VAL A 542 7.24 14.19 -8.70
N SER A 543 6.67 13.13 -9.29
CA SER A 543 6.42 11.85 -8.63
C SER A 543 7.48 10.79 -8.88
N TRP A 544 8.11 10.83 -10.07
CA TRP A 544 9.08 9.80 -10.44
C TRP A 544 10.34 9.89 -9.59
N VAL A 545 10.85 8.73 -9.18
CA VAL A 545 12.07 8.63 -8.37
C VAL A 545 13.26 9.12 -9.17
N ARG A 546 13.90 10.19 -8.67
CA ARG A 546 15.19 10.67 -9.18
C ARG A 546 16.28 9.90 -8.46
N TRP A 547 16.85 8.92 -9.15
CA TRP A 547 17.94 8.12 -8.61
C TRP A 547 19.18 8.97 -8.32
N PRO A 548 19.92 8.67 -7.23
CA PRO A 548 21.14 9.41 -6.88
C PRO A 548 22.12 9.49 -8.05
N LYS A 549 22.68 10.68 -8.28
CA LYS A 549 23.78 10.86 -9.21
C LYS A 549 25.09 10.37 -8.56
N GLU A 550 26.03 9.87 -9.36
CA GLU A 550 27.32 9.36 -8.88
C GLU A 550 28.09 10.28 -7.91
N ASN A 551 27.81 11.59 -7.90
CA ASN A 551 28.50 12.60 -7.10
C ASN A 551 27.64 13.25 -6.01
N SER A 552 26.45 12.72 -5.70
CA SER A 552 25.60 13.24 -4.62
C SER A 552 25.97 12.59 -3.29
N GLU A 553 26.91 13.17 -2.57
CA GLU A 553 27.38 12.63 -1.28
C GLU A 553 26.27 12.59 -0.22
N ALA A 554 25.39 13.59 -0.17
CA ALA A 554 24.29 13.62 0.80
C ALA A 554 23.30 12.46 0.60
N GLU A 555 22.91 12.19 -0.66
CA GLU A 555 22.01 11.08 -1.01
C GLU A 555 22.68 9.72 -0.74
N ALA A 556 23.96 9.58 -1.09
CA ALA A 556 24.73 8.38 -0.82
C ALA A 556 24.91 8.12 0.69
N THR A 557 25.12 9.17 1.48
CA THR A 557 25.24 9.08 2.94
C THR A 557 23.92 8.62 3.57
N LEU A 558 22.80 9.22 3.17
CA LEU A 558 21.48 8.81 3.68
C LEU A 558 21.15 7.35 3.31
N LEU A 559 21.48 6.93 2.09
CA LEU A 559 21.30 5.54 1.66
C LEU A 559 22.16 4.58 2.47
N ARG A 560 23.45 4.92 2.73
CA ARG A 560 24.32 4.11 3.61
C ARG A 560 23.73 4.00 5.02
N PHE A 561 23.27 5.11 5.59
CA PHE A 561 22.63 5.13 6.90
C PHE A 561 21.37 4.26 6.93
N THR A 562 20.47 4.40 5.96
CA THR A 562 19.24 3.61 5.89
C THR A 562 19.53 2.12 5.80
N ARG A 563 20.47 1.71 4.93
CA ARG A 563 20.95 0.31 4.85
C ARG A 563 21.50 -0.20 6.17
N ALA A 564 22.25 0.62 6.89
CA ALA A 564 22.81 0.26 8.18
C ALA A 564 21.72 0.07 9.25
N MET A 565 20.70 0.93 9.27
CA MET A 565 19.56 0.81 10.19
C MET A 565 18.69 -0.43 9.91
N VAL A 566 18.41 -0.73 8.64
CA VAL A 566 17.70 -1.95 8.25
C VAL A 566 18.51 -3.20 8.66
N ARG A 567 19.84 -3.17 8.47
CA ARG A 567 20.73 -4.24 8.91
C ARG A 567 20.72 -4.41 10.43
N LEU A 568 20.82 -3.31 11.19
CA LEU A 568 20.77 -3.33 12.65
C LEU A 568 19.50 -4.02 13.16
N ARG A 569 18.34 -3.63 12.60
CA ARG A 569 17.06 -4.29 12.90
C ARG A 569 17.06 -5.77 12.55
N ARG A 570 17.56 -6.13 11.36
CA ARG A 570 17.59 -7.52 10.89
C ARG A 570 18.47 -8.40 11.77
N ASP A 571 19.63 -7.89 12.17
CA ASP A 571 20.63 -8.64 12.91
C ASP A 571 20.27 -8.79 14.41
N HIS A 572 19.38 -7.92 14.95
CA HIS A 572 19.00 -7.89 16.35
C HIS A 572 17.50 -8.19 16.58
N PRO A 573 17.17 -9.42 17.04
CA PRO A 573 15.80 -9.83 17.37
C PRO A 573 15.06 -8.93 18.37
N VAL A 574 15.78 -8.26 19.26
CA VAL A 574 15.18 -7.37 20.26
C VAL A 574 14.35 -6.23 19.64
N PHE A 575 14.64 -5.81 18.39
CA PHE A 575 13.87 -4.79 17.66
C PHE A 575 12.67 -5.33 16.87
N ARG A 576 12.48 -6.64 16.81
CA ARG A 576 11.47 -7.30 16.01
C ARG A 576 10.80 -8.47 16.73
N ARG A 577 10.42 -8.20 18.00
CA ARG A 577 9.79 -9.18 18.89
C ARG A 577 8.41 -9.59 18.36
N ARG A 578 8.07 -10.86 18.60
CA ARG A 578 6.74 -11.43 18.28
C ARG A 578 5.74 -11.27 19.42
N ARG A 579 6.18 -10.79 20.61
CA ARG A 579 5.34 -10.56 21.79
C ARG A 579 5.59 -9.17 22.34
N PHE A 580 4.58 -8.58 22.93
CA PHE A 580 4.72 -7.31 23.64
C PHE A 580 5.66 -7.45 24.85
N PHE A 581 6.27 -6.34 25.22
CA PHE A 581 7.02 -6.23 26.48
C PHE A 581 6.07 -6.33 27.67
N HIS A 582 6.56 -6.89 28.77
CA HIS A 582 5.77 -7.09 29.97
C HIS A 582 6.25 -6.21 31.14
N GLY A 583 7.41 -5.57 31.04
CA GLY A 583 8.02 -4.80 32.12
C GLY A 583 8.38 -5.66 33.34
N ARG A 584 8.69 -6.94 33.13
CA ARG A 584 9.01 -7.90 34.19
C ARG A 584 10.27 -8.69 33.81
N PRO A 585 11.03 -9.17 34.85
CA PRO A 585 12.09 -10.12 34.62
C PRO A 585 11.54 -11.39 33.94
N VAL A 586 12.31 -11.96 33.02
CA VAL A 586 11.96 -13.22 32.36
C VAL A 586 12.51 -14.39 33.14
N GLU A 587 11.67 -15.37 33.49
CA GLU A 587 12.07 -16.60 34.21
C GLU A 587 13.15 -17.35 33.42
N GLY A 588 14.18 -17.79 34.16
CA GLY A 588 15.31 -18.53 33.58
C GLY A 588 16.41 -17.68 32.98
N THR A 589 16.36 -16.36 33.13
CA THR A 589 17.49 -15.46 32.86
C THR A 589 18.33 -15.31 34.12
N HIS A 590 19.67 -15.19 33.98
CA HIS A 590 20.56 -14.89 35.12
C HIS A 590 20.47 -13.41 35.51
N ASP A 591 19.79 -12.57 34.72
CA ASP A 591 19.57 -11.14 34.97
C ASP A 591 18.24 -10.96 35.69
N GLU A 592 18.20 -10.26 36.78
CA GLU A 592 17.00 -9.80 37.48
C GLU A 592 16.34 -8.60 36.74
N LEU A 593 16.94 -8.17 35.60
CA LEU A 593 16.48 -7.03 34.84
C LEU A 593 15.17 -7.36 34.06
N THR A 594 14.34 -6.34 33.95
CA THR A 594 13.11 -6.41 33.14
C THR A 594 13.43 -6.53 31.66
N ASP A 595 12.44 -6.95 30.83
CA ASP A 595 12.59 -7.00 29.37
C ASP A 595 12.64 -5.60 28.73
N ILE A 596 12.10 -4.58 29.42
CA ILE A 596 12.16 -3.16 29.04
C ILE A 596 12.18 -2.29 30.30
N ALA A 597 12.91 -1.18 30.27
CA ALA A 597 12.88 -0.14 31.30
C ALA A 597 13.00 1.25 30.68
N TRP A 598 12.53 2.25 31.40
CA TRP A 598 12.44 3.64 30.92
C TRP A 598 13.07 4.58 31.91
N PHE A 599 13.92 5.49 31.43
CA PHE A 599 14.70 6.39 32.29
C PHE A 599 14.53 7.84 31.84
N THR A 600 14.62 8.74 32.81
CA THR A 600 14.82 10.17 32.55
C THR A 600 16.25 10.41 32.01
N PRO A 601 16.56 11.59 31.48
CA PRO A 601 17.92 11.93 31.09
C PRO A 601 18.94 11.80 32.26
N GLU A 602 18.51 11.95 33.51
CA GLU A 602 19.35 11.82 34.71
C GLU A 602 19.71 10.34 35.02
N GLY A 603 19.08 9.38 34.30
CA GLY A 603 19.31 7.95 34.51
C GLY A 603 18.42 7.30 35.58
N GLU A 604 17.44 8.03 36.10
CA GLU A 604 16.46 7.54 37.06
C GLU A 604 15.27 6.88 36.34
N GLU A 605 14.72 5.78 36.89
CA GLU A 605 13.50 5.18 36.31
C GLU A 605 12.34 6.17 36.26
N MET A 606 11.64 6.21 35.14
CA MET A 606 10.51 7.10 34.91
C MET A 606 9.33 6.76 35.83
N THR A 607 8.86 7.76 36.57
CA THR A 607 7.68 7.67 37.42
C THR A 607 6.41 8.11 36.69
N ALA A 608 5.23 7.85 37.28
CA ALA A 608 3.96 8.35 36.75
C ALA A 608 3.94 9.89 36.56
N ARG A 609 4.71 10.64 37.37
CA ARG A 609 4.84 12.08 37.25
C ARG A 609 5.62 12.47 36.00
N ASP A 610 6.67 11.73 35.68
CA ASP A 610 7.54 12.02 34.54
C ASP A 610 6.78 11.77 33.22
N TRP A 611 5.99 10.69 33.16
CA TRP A 611 5.09 10.42 32.03
C TRP A 611 4.01 11.49 31.81
N GLN A 612 3.59 12.19 32.86
CA GLN A 612 2.59 13.25 32.78
C GLN A 612 3.19 14.65 32.57
N ALA A 613 4.51 14.78 32.58
CA ALA A 613 5.19 16.05 32.42
C ALA A 613 5.04 16.58 30.98
N ALA A 614 4.22 17.62 30.82
CA ALA A 614 3.87 18.16 29.51
C ALA A 614 5.05 18.70 28.69
N HIS A 615 6.14 19.05 29.36
CA HIS A 615 7.35 19.62 28.77
C HIS A 615 8.49 18.61 28.60
N ALA A 616 8.28 17.35 29.02
CA ALA A 616 9.27 16.30 28.84
C ALA A 616 9.35 15.92 27.35
N GLN A 617 10.55 16.04 26.78
CA GLN A 617 10.86 15.77 25.37
C GLN A 617 12.10 14.87 25.22
N ALA A 618 12.51 14.22 26.31
CA ALA A 618 13.70 13.37 26.32
C ALA A 618 13.50 12.15 27.21
N LEU A 619 13.99 11.01 26.78
CA LEU A 619 13.93 9.76 27.53
C LEU A 619 15.00 8.77 27.07
N THR A 620 15.34 7.80 27.94
CA THR A 620 16.14 6.63 27.59
C THR A 620 15.30 5.36 27.71
N VAL A 621 15.39 4.49 26.72
CA VAL A 621 14.74 3.18 26.71
C VAL A 621 15.81 2.09 26.79
N PHE A 622 15.72 1.21 27.78
CA PHE A 622 16.50 0.00 27.84
C PHE A 622 15.74 -1.17 27.24
N LEU A 623 16.34 -1.86 26.30
CA LEU A 623 15.83 -3.10 25.71
C LEU A 623 16.76 -4.25 26.09
N ASN A 624 16.23 -5.25 26.81
CA ASN A 624 16.99 -6.39 27.28
C ASN A 624 17.01 -7.51 26.24
N GLY A 625 18.13 -7.70 25.56
CA GLY A 625 18.32 -8.78 24.59
C GLY A 625 18.32 -10.18 25.22
N ASN A 626 18.66 -10.29 26.51
CA ASN A 626 18.60 -11.55 27.27
C ASN A 626 17.16 -11.92 27.70
N ALA A 627 16.21 -11.00 27.61
CA ALA A 627 14.83 -11.18 28.07
C ALA A 627 13.83 -11.35 26.92
N ILE A 628 14.23 -11.94 25.82
CA ILE A 628 13.32 -12.30 24.71
C ILE A 628 12.57 -13.57 25.12
N SER A 629 11.25 -13.45 25.31
CA SER A 629 10.40 -14.52 25.87
C SER A 629 9.93 -15.55 24.84
N GLU A 630 10.01 -15.23 23.55
CA GLU A 630 9.63 -16.13 22.47
C GLU A 630 10.79 -17.08 22.10
N PRO A 631 10.48 -18.36 21.82
CA PRO A 631 11.48 -19.31 21.34
C PRO A 631 11.85 -19.08 19.87
N GLY A 632 13.03 -19.50 19.47
CA GLY A 632 13.41 -19.61 18.06
C GLY A 632 12.66 -20.71 17.33
N THR A 633 13.00 -20.91 16.06
CA THR A 633 12.28 -21.84 15.15
C THR A 633 12.39 -23.31 15.56
N GLN A 634 13.39 -23.67 16.33
CA GLN A 634 13.60 -25.03 16.86
C GLN A 634 13.26 -25.15 18.35
N GLY A 635 12.64 -24.11 18.93
CA GLY A 635 12.30 -24.05 20.35
C GLY A 635 13.45 -23.58 21.26
N GLU A 636 14.59 -23.19 20.67
CA GLU A 636 15.74 -22.65 21.38
C GLU A 636 15.45 -21.28 21.96
N ARG A 637 16.17 -20.93 23.02
CA ARG A 637 16.12 -19.60 23.61
C ARG A 637 16.79 -18.60 22.65
N ILE A 638 16.08 -17.50 22.37
CA ILE A 638 16.68 -16.36 21.66
C ILE A 638 17.37 -15.48 22.69
N ALA A 639 18.66 -15.20 22.48
CA ALA A 639 19.43 -14.20 23.17
C ALA A 639 20.00 -13.22 22.17
N ASP A 640 20.06 -11.96 22.55
CA ASP A 640 20.52 -10.84 21.73
C ASP A 640 21.27 -9.84 22.61
N ASP A 641 21.95 -8.92 21.98
CA ASP A 641 22.54 -7.77 22.65
C ASP A 641 21.47 -6.88 23.29
N SER A 642 21.84 -6.20 24.36
CA SER A 642 20.96 -5.21 24.98
C SER A 642 21.25 -3.81 24.44
N PHE A 643 20.24 -2.96 24.41
CA PHE A 643 20.35 -1.61 23.85
C PHE A 643 19.78 -0.54 24.79
N LEU A 644 20.42 0.63 24.76
CA LEU A 644 19.87 1.88 25.29
C LEU A 644 19.58 2.80 24.11
N LEU A 645 18.33 3.21 23.98
CA LEU A 645 17.89 4.17 22.98
C LEU A 645 17.65 5.51 23.70
N MET A 646 18.49 6.50 23.42
CA MET A 646 18.44 7.81 24.07
C MET A 646 17.84 8.83 23.09
N PHE A 647 16.63 9.31 23.37
CA PHE A 647 15.89 10.26 22.54
C PHE A 647 15.97 11.65 23.14
N ASN A 648 16.52 12.61 22.42
CA ASN A 648 16.45 14.02 22.72
C ASN A 648 15.61 14.74 21.63
N ALA A 649 14.30 14.84 21.83
CA ALA A 649 13.42 15.58 20.94
C ALA A 649 13.28 17.07 21.30
N SER A 650 14.11 17.57 22.24
CA SER A 650 14.12 18.97 22.61
C SER A 650 15.05 19.80 21.71
N ALA A 651 14.78 21.10 21.65
CA ALA A 651 15.64 22.05 20.95
C ALA A 651 16.92 22.44 21.72
N LYS A 652 17.28 21.68 22.76
CA LYS A 652 18.45 21.94 23.61
C LYS A 652 19.37 20.73 23.63
N GLU A 653 20.66 21.00 23.77
CA GLU A 653 21.62 19.97 24.16
C GLU A 653 21.32 19.50 25.59
N LEU A 654 21.31 18.18 25.79
CA LEU A 654 21.04 17.55 27.07
C LEU A 654 22.10 16.51 27.43
N GLU A 655 22.44 16.44 28.69
CA GLU A 655 23.26 15.37 29.22
C GLU A 655 22.41 14.18 29.65
N PHE A 656 22.75 12.99 29.18
CA PHE A 656 22.13 11.73 29.56
C PHE A 656 23.08 10.89 30.39
N ALA A 657 22.61 10.37 31.50
CA ALA A 657 23.36 9.40 32.29
C ALA A 657 23.08 7.98 31.78
N VAL A 658 24.13 7.18 31.62
CA VAL A 658 24.02 5.75 31.35
C VAL A 658 23.58 5.05 32.64
N PRO A 659 22.43 4.31 32.67
CA PRO A 659 21.94 3.68 33.89
C PRO A 659 22.94 2.66 34.46
N ASP A 660 23.46 2.87 35.68
CA ASP A 660 24.44 2.03 36.33
C ASP A 660 23.99 0.58 36.56
N SER A 661 22.70 0.39 36.87
CA SER A 661 22.10 -0.90 37.19
C SER A 661 21.91 -1.82 35.98
N HIS A 662 22.07 -1.31 34.74
CA HIS A 662 21.71 -2.01 33.51
C HIS A 662 22.93 -2.46 32.68
N GLY A 663 24.13 -2.29 33.15
CA GLY A 663 25.34 -2.80 32.52
C GLY A 663 26.57 -1.91 32.73
N ALA A 664 27.73 -2.56 32.79
CA ALA A 664 28.98 -1.89 33.14
C ALA A 664 29.67 -1.20 31.94
N CYS A 665 29.40 -1.63 30.71
CA CYS A 665 30.08 -1.12 29.52
C CYS A 665 29.12 -1.13 28.33
N TRP A 666 29.05 -0.01 27.64
CA TRP A 666 28.19 0.24 26.47
C TRP A 666 29.00 0.83 25.33
N ARG A 667 28.67 0.47 24.10
CA ARG A 667 29.32 1.00 22.91
C ARG A 667 28.29 1.77 22.08
N MET A 668 28.61 2.99 21.67
CA MET A 668 27.77 3.77 20.77
C MET A 668 27.78 3.14 19.37
N VAL A 669 26.58 2.91 18.80
CA VAL A 669 26.39 2.29 17.49
C VAL A 669 25.59 3.16 16.54
N VAL A 670 24.82 4.13 17.04
CA VAL A 670 24.11 5.13 16.24
C VAL A 670 24.20 6.48 16.94
N ASP A 671 24.45 7.52 16.17
CA ASP A 671 24.31 8.92 16.58
C ASP A 671 23.78 9.74 15.40
N THR A 672 22.51 10.12 15.44
CA THR A 672 21.87 10.85 14.34
C THR A 672 22.35 12.28 14.19
N SER A 673 23.07 12.81 15.18
CA SER A 673 23.72 14.14 15.09
C SER A 673 24.99 14.12 14.24
N ASP A 674 25.65 12.96 14.13
CA ASP A 674 26.75 12.75 13.21
C ASP A 674 26.24 12.74 11.75
N PRO A 675 26.91 13.40 10.83
CA PRO A 675 26.52 13.40 9.39
C PRO A 675 26.38 11.99 8.79
N GLU A 676 27.24 11.05 9.15
CA GLU A 676 27.15 9.65 8.72
C GLU A 676 26.09 8.85 9.52
N GLY A 677 25.70 9.34 10.70
CA GLY A 677 24.72 8.72 11.60
C GLY A 677 25.19 7.45 12.29
N MET A 678 26.32 6.91 11.89
CA MET A 678 26.94 5.70 12.45
C MET A 678 28.36 6.02 12.85
N PRO A 679 28.73 5.87 14.12
CA PRO A 679 30.10 6.10 14.52
C PRO A 679 31.05 5.10 13.82
N PRO A 680 32.35 5.42 13.67
CA PRO A 680 33.34 4.48 13.17
C PRO A 680 33.25 3.13 13.90
N GLN A 681 33.76 2.04 13.30
CA GLN A 681 33.64 0.66 13.81
C GLN A 681 33.99 0.47 15.30
N GLU A 682 34.72 1.38 15.89
CA GLU A 682 35.03 1.43 17.32
C GLU A 682 34.47 2.73 17.93
N GLY A 683 33.14 2.86 17.98
CA GLY A 683 32.48 3.96 18.71
C GLY A 683 32.93 4.00 20.18
N PRO A 684 32.79 5.16 20.85
CA PRO A 684 33.23 5.30 22.23
C PRO A 684 32.56 4.25 23.15
N GLU A 685 33.37 3.66 24.02
CA GLU A 685 32.87 2.83 25.12
C GLU A 685 32.53 3.73 26.30
N LEU A 686 31.37 3.48 26.91
CA LEU A 686 30.82 4.26 28.01
C LEU A 686 30.56 3.34 29.21
N ALA A 687 30.96 3.75 30.37
CA ALA A 687 30.68 3.02 31.62
C ALA A 687 29.28 3.36 32.16
N GLY A 688 28.71 2.45 32.95
CA GLY A 688 27.53 2.78 33.76
C GLY A 688 27.83 4.01 34.64
N GLY A 689 26.87 4.94 34.76
CA GLY A 689 27.00 6.21 35.46
C GLY A 689 27.70 7.33 34.65
N GLU A 690 28.33 7.01 33.53
CA GLU A 690 28.94 8.00 32.65
C GLU A 690 27.86 8.85 31.95
N ARG A 691 28.21 10.10 31.65
CA ARG A 691 27.30 11.03 30.99
C ARG A 691 27.64 11.19 29.52
N VAL A 692 26.62 11.20 28.69
CA VAL A 692 26.69 11.43 27.25
C VAL A 692 25.90 12.70 26.89
N THR A 693 26.53 13.59 26.18
CA THR A 693 25.85 14.79 25.69
C THR A 693 25.18 14.50 24.35
N LEU A 694 23.86 14.64 24.30
CA LEU A 694 23.07 14.52 23.07
C LEU A 694 22.77 15.90 22.50
N ALA A 695 23.07 16.07 21.22
CA ALA A 695 22.71 17.28 20.48
C ALA A 695 21.18 17.50 20.49
N PRO A 696 20.71 18.74 20.24
CA PRO A 696 19.30 19.01 20.05
C PRO A 696 18.71 18.14 18.94
N LEU A 697 17.49 17.64 19.14
CA LEU A 697 16.78 16.87 18.12
C LEU A 697 17.66 15.71 17.57
N SER A 698 18.11 14.82 18.46
CA SER A 698 18.95 13.68 18.09
C SER A 698 18.59 12.40 18.83
N LEU A 699 18.97 11.28 18.25
CA LEU A 699 18.88 9.94 18.81
C LEU A 699 20.29 9.33 18.88
N THR A 700 20.62 8.81 20.05
CA THR A 700 21.84 8.01 20.25
C THR A 700 21.46 6.59 20.68
N VAL A 701 22.14 5.59 20.11
CA VAL A 701 21.93 4.19 20.46
C VAL A 701 23.23 3.59 21.01
N LEU A 702 23.13 3.06 22.21
CA LEU A 702 24.23 2.32 22.83
C LEU A 702 23.90 0.83 22.82
N ARG A 703 24.90 -0.02 22.60
CA ARG A 703 24.81 -1.47 22.52
C ARG A 703 25.70 -2.10 23.58
N ARG A 704 25.19 -3.11 24.27
CA ARG A 704 25.93 -4.00 25.17
C ARG A 704 25.85 -5.42 24.63
N PRO A 705 26.96 -6.00 24.17
CA PRO A 705 26.99 -7.41 23.76
C PRO A 705 26.60 -8.37 24.88
N VAL A 706 26.01 -9.53 24.48
CA VAL A 706 25.64 -10.62 25.41
C VAL A 706 26.87 -11.18 26.10
#